data_65e0ce59be7026cd9b7fbdc26664173f
#
_entry.id   65e0ce59be7026cd9b7fbdc26664173f
#
_cell.length_a   1.000
_cell.length_b   1.000
_cell.length_c   1.000
_cell.angle_alpha   90.00
_cell.angle_beta   90.00
_cell.angle_gamma   90.00
#
_symmetry.space_group_name_H-M   'P 1'
#
loop_
_entity.id
_entity.type
_entity.pdbx_description
1 polymer ?
#
loop_
_entity_poly.entity_id
_entity_poly.type
_entity_poly.pdbx_seq_one_letter_code
_entity_poly.pdbx_strand_id
1 'polypeptide(L)'
;MPTDGKLLDSSETHEVVHPASAPSRFSAVETILLAQGRRLFSWLSVGWAIGALLYFFPPYEPGWRLAALIFGIGAALLATTWSRLRFRALAFTLLTLSGGFLDAELSAHRLPPMPALPSRAVILHAHINRIDILPPRHGETPGRRLILQNAVFETGIDIGMPPLRRLLRVRLREDDTTPLQAGQEIRLRALFRQPSWPSLPGGRDPQREAWFANIAGNGYALGPATALSPPTRQSLEKLREHVAVTISQTLSGQRAAIAATLLAGESSGIDPRTRQDFAASGLAHLLAVAGLHLGLVMAFVIVFLRAALAAWPYAALRWPCREIAALGGFGIGIDYVLLTGAHLPAVRSLGMAALATLALMTGRHVLSMRSLALIGLAILIVAPASVLDISFQMSFAAVMALIAGYEALRERLLDLRGEGGFLRLLISHITALALTSLLAGAATLPVSVAHFGNLQPWFVLANLLAVPLAAIWVMPSGVCALLLMPFHLAAPFLILMGWGIGVIITLAHAVAMLPYAENPVPAMPGWGLTLYLLALCVLCLWKGPPRLFALAPMALALIAPWLAAKPIVLVSPDAGLMAVRDQNHLELGPFGSLEDETRDEWVKALALPISSLLAHPGCTETACPVEHNGRKILLRLRDRQDGRLLPSEEACRHAVLFVSASPAHGACPGAAVIDRFSVWRDGAYAVFATRQGLNLVSDRSTRGARLWVPKIGSHGMPNLPLAQEE
;
A
#
# COMPACT_ATOMS: atom_id res chain seq x y z
N MET A 1 17.86 -76.29 36.59
CA MET A 1 17.28 -76.75 37.86
C MET A 1 16.85 -75.56 38.67
N PRO A 2 15.78 -75.67 39.39
CA PRO A 2 14.39 -75.55 38.95
C PRO A 2 13.65 -74.44 39.75
N THR A 3 12.42 -74.22 39.31
CA THR A 3 11.12 -74.06 40.01
C THR A 3 10.90 -72.65 40.60
N ASP A 4 9.80 -72.04 40.56
CA ASP A 4 8.43 -72.38 40.56
C ASP A 4 7.53 -71.22 40.15
N GLY A 5 6.52 -71.47 39.45
CA GLY A 5 5.31 -70.87 39.10
C GLY A 5 4.52 -70.20 40.21
N LYS A 6 3.86 -69.14 39.84
CA LYS A 6 2.56 -68.74 40.40
C LYS A 6 1.79 -67.97 39.31
N LEU A 7 0.76 -68.64 38.79
CA LEU A 7 -0.39 -68.07 38.14
C LEU A 7 -1.08 -67.06 39.14
N LEU A 8 -1.25 -65.83 38.70
CA LEU A 8 -2.20 -64.89 39.30
C LEU A 8 -3.25 -64.53 38.28
N ASP A 9 -4.42 -64.99 38.54
CA ASP A 9 -5.72 -64.75 37.95
C ASP A 9 -6.01 -63.22 37.89
N SER A 10 -6.14 -62.61 36.71
CA SER A 10 -6.60 -61.23 36.54
C SER A 10 -8.01 -61.26 35.97
N SER A 11 -8.99 -61.19 36.87
CA SER A 11 -10.37 -60.86 36.53
C SER A 11 -10.41 -59.46 35.90
N GLU A 12 -10.58 -59.41 34.58
CA GLU A 12 -10.91 -58.18 33.85
C GLU A 12 -12.32 -57.71 34.26
N THR A 13 -12.36 -56.64 35.02
CA THR A 13 -13.55 -55.81 35.19
C THR A 13 -13.75 -54.97 33.93
N HIS A 14 -14.71 -55.39 33.09
CA HIS A 14 -15.24 -54.55 32.04
C HIS A 14 -15.85 -53.29 32.63
N GLU A 15 -15.12 -52.20 32.58
CA GLU A 15 -15.63 -50.85 32.84
C GLU A 15 -16.55 -50.47 31.68
N VAL A 16 -17.86 -50.46 31.93
CA VAL A 16 -18.88 -50.01 30.99
C VAL A 16 -18.69 -48.53 30.77
N VAL A 17 -18.05 -48.14 29.66
CA VAL A 17 -17.95 -46.78 29.19
C VAL A 17 -19.36 -46.30 28.84
N HIS A 18 -20.01 -45.54 29.71
CA HIS A 18 -21.24 -44.85 29.41
C HIS A 18 -21.04 -43.95 28.17
N PRO A 19 -21.93 -43.97 27.19
CA PRO A 19 -21.84 -43.02 26.07
C PRO A 19 -21.99 -41.60 26.61
N ALA A 20 -20.97 -40.78 26.35
CA ALA A 20 -20.95 -39.37 26.72
C ALA A 20 -22.22 -38.69 26.18
N SER A 21 -23.00 -38.08 27.08
CA SER A 21 -24.17 -37.29 26.76
C SER A 21 -23.84 -36.26 25.67
N ALA A 22 -24.73 -36.13 24.68
CA ALA A 22 -24.57 -35.17 23.58
C ALA A 22 -24.23 -33.76 24.12
N PRO A 23 -23.20 -33.09 23.62
CA PRO A 23 -22.76 -31.81 24.15
C PRO A 23 -23.84 -30.74 23.98
N SER A 24 -24.17 -30.02 25.06
CA SER A 24 -25.05 -28.83 24.97
C SER A 24 -24.48 -27.84 23.94
N ARG A 25 -25.32 -27.03 23.28
CA ARG A 25 -24.87 -26.05 22.25
C ARG A 25 -23.74 -25.14 22.75
N PHE A 26 -23.63 -24.89 24.06
CA PHE A 26 -22.56 -24.14 24.68
C PHE A 26 -21.24 -24.92 24.79
N SER A 27 -21.27 -26.23 24.89
CA SER A 27 -20.08 -27.08 24.90
C SER A 27 -19.42 -27.20 23.53
N ALA A 28 -20.16 -27.06 22.42
CA ALA A 28 -19.63 -27.09 21.08
C ALA A 28 -18.68 -25.90 20.78
N VAL A 29 -19.05 -24.68 21.24
CA VAL A 29 -18.20 -23.49 21.11
C VAL A 29 -16.91 -23.65 21.92
N GLU A 30 -17.02 -24.16 23.13
CA GLU A 30 -15.85 -24.36 23.99
C GLU A 30 -14.91 -25.42 23.44
N THR A 31 -15.44 -26.50 22.87
CA THR A 31 -14.65 -27.52 22.16
C THR A 31 -13.91 -26.95 20.96
N ILE A 32 -14.59 -26.11 20.15
CA ILE A 32 -13.97 -25.42 19.01
C ILE A 32 -12.84 -24.48 19.50
N LEU A 33 -13.08 -23.69 20.54
CA LEU A 33 -12.06 -22.78 21.08
C LEU A 33 -10.86 -23.54 21.67
N LEU A 34 -11.09 -24.64 22.35
CA LEU A 34 -10.02 -25.52 22.88
C LEU A 34 -9.20 -26.13 21.75
N ALA A 35 -9.84 -26.57 20.66
CA ALA A 35 -9.17 -27.08 19.49
C ALA A 35 -8.22 -26.06 18.80
N GLN A 36 -8.53 -24.75 18.91
CA GLN A 36 -7.65 -23.68 18.41
C GLN A 36 -6.41 -23.48 19.29
N GLY A 37 -6.49 -23.75 20.58
CA GLY A 37 -5.38 -23.68 21.53
C GLY A 37 -4.59 -22.37 21.42
N ARG A 38 -3.29 -22.50 21.21
CA ARG A 38 -2.39 -21.33 21.15
C ARG A 38 -2.63 -20.42 19.93
N ARG A 39 -3.41 -20.77 18.91
CA ARG A 39 -3.71 -19.95 17.73
C ARG A 39 -4.69 -18.81 18.03
N LEU A 40 -5.47 -18.91 19.13
CA LEU A 40 -6.34 -17.81 19.56
C LEU A 40 -5.57 -16.50 19.78
N PHE A 41 -4.30 -16.57 20.15
CA PHE A 41 -3.43 -15.39 20.28
C PHE A 41 -3.32 -14.60 18.98
N SER A 42 -3.28 -15.26 17.83
CA SER A 42 -3.13 -14.59 16.52
C SER A 42 -4.36 -13.74 16.16
N TRP A 43 -5.52 -13.98 16.78
CA TRP A 43 -6.71 -13.17 16.57
C TRP A 43 -6.68 -11.80 17.25
N LEU A 44 -5.74 -11.56 18.19
CA LEU A 44 -5.59 -10.26 18.84
C LEU A 44 -5.25 -9.16 17.82
N SER A 45 -4.32 -9.44 16.89
CA SER A 45 -3.95 -8.49 15.83
C SER A 45 -5.09 -8.28 14.82
N VAL A 46 -5.84 -9.34 14.49
CA VAL A 46 -7.01 -9.24 13.61
C VAL A 46 -8.12 -8.42 14.28
N GLY A 47 -8.40 -8.66 15.56
CA GLY A 47 -9.36 -7.86 16.34
C GLY A 47 -8.97 -6.39 16.39
N TRP A 48 -7.68 -6.09 16.62
CA TRP A 48 -7.17 -4.72 16.61
C TRP A 48 -7.32 -4.06 15.24
N ALA A 49 -6.99 -4.79 14.15
CA ALA A 49 -7.17 -4.32 12.79
C ALA A 49 -8.64 -4.02 12.46
N ILE A 50 -9.57 -4.90 12.85
CA ILE A 50 -11.00 -4.68 12.66
C ILE A 50 -11.46 -3.46 13.47
N GLY A 51 -11.00 -3.31 14.71
CA GLY A 51 -11.29 -2.14 15.54
C GLY A 51 -10.85 -0.83 14.87
N ALA A 52 -9.64 -0.78 14.33
CA ALA A 52 -9.16 0.36 13.55
C ALA A 52 -9.99 0.61 12.29
N LEU A 53 -10.38 -0.44 11.54
CA LEU A 53 -11.25 -0.32 10.38
C LEU A 53 -12.64 0.22 10.74
N LEU A 54 -13.21 -0.18 11.88
CA LEU A 54 -14.48 0.35 12.40
C LEU A 54 -14.41 1.86 12.66
N TYR A 55 -13.25 2.39 13.04
CA TYR A 55 -13.04 3.83 13.14
C TYR A 55 -13.02 4.48 11.74
N PHE A 56 -12.34 3.90 10.74
CA PHE A 56 -12.16 4.52 9.41
C PHE A 56 -13.41 4.43 8.52
N PHE A 57 -14.29 3.47 8.74
CA PHE A 57 -15.39 3.15 7.84
C PHE A 57 -16.57 4.14 7.86
N PRO A 58 -17.03 4.69 9.02
CA PRO A 58 -18.19 5.57 9.06
C PRO A 58 -17.96 6.91 8.32
N PRO A 59 -19.00 7.46 7.64
CA PRO A 59 -18.91 8.78 6.98
C PRO A 59 -19.10 9.95 7.97
N TYR A 60 -18.84 9.75 9.23
CA TYR A 60 -18.89 10.78 10.28
C TYR A 60 -17.79 10.50 11.29
N GLU A 61 -17.41 11.50 12.09
CA GLU A 61 -16.42 11.32 13.15
C GLU A 61 -17.06 10.57 14.32
N PRO A 62 -16.71 9.29 14.56
CA PRO A 62 -17.32 8.52 15.63
C PRO A 62 -16.76 8.95 16.99
N GLY A 63 -17.61 8.92 18.02
CA GLY A 63 -17.20 9.30 19.37
C GLY A 63 -16.55 8.14 20.12
N TRP A 64 -15.49 8.45 20.89
CA TRP A 64 -14.70 7.50 21.69
C TRP A 64 -15.45 6.85 22.86
N ARG A 65 -16.52 7.50 23.36
CA ARG A 65 -17.20 7.12 24.63
C ARG A 65 -17.71 5.68 24.63
N LEU A 66 -18.39 5.26 23.56
CA LEU A 66 -18.91 3.91 23.42
C LEU A 66 -17.77 2.88 23.37
N ALA A 67 -16.72 3.16 22.63
CA ALA A 67 -15.57 2.28 22.55
C ALA A 67 -14.82 2.16 23.89
N ALA A 68 -14.68 3.26 24.63
CA ALA A 68 -14.11 3.25 25.98
C ALA A 68 -14.98 2.46 26.98
N LEU A 69 -16.30 2.56 26.90
CA LEU A 69 -17.22 1.76 27.70
C LEU A 69 -17.06 0.26 27.40
N ILE A 70 -17.02 -0.12 26.10
CA ILE A 70 -16.82 -1.51 25.68
C ILE A 70 -15.46 -2.02 26.15
N PHE A 71 -14.41 -1.19 26.07
CA PHE A 71 -13.07 -1.52 26.57
C PHE A 71 -13.09 -1.79 28.08
N GLY A 72 -13.75 -0.92 28.84
CA GLY A 72 -13.93 -1.10 30.30
C GLY A 72 -14.70 -2.37 30.67
N ILE A 73 -15.77 -2.68 29.95
CA ILE A 73 -16.52 -3.94 30.12
C ILE A 73 -15.62 -5.14 29.79
N GLY A 74 -14.86 -5.10 28.72
CA GLY A 74 -13.91 -6.15 28.34
C GLY A 74 -12.85 -6.37 29.43
N ALA A 75 -12.29 -5.29 29.99
CA ALA A 75 -11.31 -5.35 31.07
C ALA A 75 -11.92 -5.94 32.37
N ALA A 76 -13.11 -5.52 32.77
CA ALA A 76 -13.82 -6.04 33.91
C ALA A 76 -14.14 -7.53 33.73
N LEU A 77 -14.64 -7.92 32.56
CA LEU A 77 -14.93 -9.30 32.23
C LEU A 77 -13.65 -10.17 32.29
N LEU A 78 -12.52 -9.66 31.77
CA LEU A 78 -11.23 -10.37 31.82
C LEU A 78 -10.78 -10.58 33.30
N ALA A 79 -10.89 -9.55 34.12
CA ALA A 79 -10.50 -9.61 35.53
C ALA A 79 -11.36 -10.60 36.37
N THR A 80 -12.66 -10.67 36.07
CA THR A 80 -13.62 -11.47 36.90
C THR A 80 -13.75 -12.91 36.38
N THR A 81 -13.50 -13.19 35.11
CA THR A 81 -13.80 -14.49 34.49
C THR A 81 -12.61 -15.18 33.87
N TRP A 82 -11.39 -14.92 34.38
CA TRP A 82 -10.10 -15.45 33.83
C TRP A 82 -10.11 -16.97 33.65
N SER A 83 -10.74 -17.73 34.56
CA SER A 83 -10.78 -19.19 34.54
C SER A 83 -11.66 -19.79 33.43
N ARG A 84 -12.64 -19.02 32.90
CA ARG A 84 -13.61 -19.53 31.92
C ARG A 84 -13.23 -19.13 30.50
N LEU A 85 -12.79 -20.08 29.66
CA LEU A 85 -12.23 -19.83 28.33
C LEU A 85 -13.16 -19.00 27.42
N ARG A 86 -14.49 -19.27 27.40
CA ARG A 86 -15.47 -18.54 26.60
C ARG A 86 -15.54 -17.04 26.93
N PHE A 87 -15.58 -16.72 28.24
CA PHE A 87 -15.63 -15.34 28.69
C PHE A 87 -14.31 -14.62 28.50
N ARG A 88 -13.19 -15.33 28.66
CA ARG A 88 -11.87 -14.81 28.34
C ARG A 88 -11.72 -14.50 26.84
N ALA A 89 -12.20 -15.38 25.93
CA ALA A 89 -12.21 -15.12 24.50
C ALA A 89 -13.08 -13.91 24.16
N LEU A 90 -14.27 -13.79 24.74
CA LEU A 90 -15.14 -12.63 24.56
C LEU A 90 -14.46 -11.34 25.07
N ALA A 91 -13.86 -11.38 26.26
CA ALA A 91 -13.16 -10.24 26.83
C ALA A 91 -12.02 -9.76 25.92
N PHE A 92 -11.18 -10.68 25.41
CA PHE A 92 -10.12 -10.33 24.46
C PHE A 92 -10.68 -9.76 23.14
N THR A 93 -11.79 -10.28 22.63
CA THR A 93 -12.46 -9.74 21.44
C THR A 93 -12.93 -8.30 21.69
N LEU A 94 -13.61 -8.03 22.82
CA LEU A 94 -14.06 -6.69 23.16
C LEU A 94 -12.89 -5.73 23.35
N LEU A 95 -11.82 -6.16 24.03
CA LEU A 95 -10.62 -5.35 24.26
C LEU A 95 -9.88 -5.01 22.97
N THR A 96 -9.73 -5.98 22.07
CA THR A 96 -8.99 -5.74 20.83
C THR A 96 -9.78 -4.89 19.85
N LEU A 97 -11.07 -5.11 19.70
CA LEU A 97 -11.94 -4.30 18.84
C LEU A 97 -12.02 -2.85 19.34
N SER A 98 -12.35 -2.67 20.62
CA SER A 98 -12.45 -1.32 21.18
C SER A 98 -11.08 -0.64 21.33
N GLY A 99 -10.02 -1.40 21.64
CA GLY A 99 -8.66 -0.89 21.71
C GLY A 99 -8.16 -0.40 20.37
N GLY A 100 -8.34 -1.19 19.29
CA GLY A 100 -7.96 -0.78 17.94
C GLY A 100 -8.75 0.45 17.45
N PHE A 101 -10.03 0.55 17.81
CA PHE A 101 -10.84 1.72 17.51
C PHE A 101 -10.31 2.97 18.24
N LEU A 102 -10.12 2.90 19.55
CA LEU A 102 -9.62 4.00 20.38
C LEU A 102 -8.22 4.45 19.96
N ASP A 103 -7.36 3.52 19.59
CA ASP A 103 -6.02 3.81 19.11
C ASP A 103 -6.04 4.56 17.77
N ALA A 104 -6.89 4.14 16.83
CA ALA A 104 -7.07 4.82 15.56
C ALA A 104 -7.62 6.24 15.73
N GLU A 105 -8.63 6.43 16.62
CA GLU A 105 -9.19 7.72 16.95
C GLU A 105 -8.15 8.63 17.61
N LEU A 106 -7.42 8.12 18.60
CA LEU A 106 -6.37 8.85 19.29
C LEU A 106 -5.25 9.28 18.34
N SER A 107 -4.83 8.39 17.44
CA SER A 107 -3.84 8.67 16.40
C SER A 107 -4.30 9.79 15.47
N ALA A 108 -5.58 9.79 15.06
CA ALA A 108 -6.14 10.82 14.20
C ALA A 108 -6.21 12.19 14.89
N HIS A 109 -6.58 12.22 16.20
CA HIS A 109 -6.72 13.46 16.96
C HIS A 109 -5.40 14.04 17.49
N ARG A 110 -4.35 13.23 17.62
CA ARG A 110 -3.00 13.71 18.02
C ARG A 110 -2.32 14.57 16.96
N LEU A 111 -2.73 14.41 15.70
CA LEU A 111 -2.15 15.19 14.60
C LEU A 111 -2.70 16.63 14.63
N PRO A 112 -1.85 17.64 14.37
CA PRO A 112 -2.32 19.01 14.30
C PRO A 112 -3.37 19.19 13.20
N PRO A 113 -4.32 20.12 13.34
CA PRO A 113 -5.34 20.37 12.33
C PRO A 113 -4.69 20.75 10.99
N MET A 114 -5.42 20.54 9.89
CA MET A 114 -4.96 20.93 8.56
C MET A 114 -4.90 22.46 8.50
N PRO A 115 -3.74 23.07 8.21
CA PRO A 115 -3.62 24.53 8.12
C PRO A 115 -4.29 25.04 6.85
N ALA A 116 -4.75 26.30 6.90
CA ALA A 116 -5.09 27.05 5.71
C ALA A 116 -3.79 27.43 4.99
N LEU A 117 -3.65 27.02 3.74
CA LEU A 117 -2.50 27.39 2.92
C LEU A 117 -2.84 28.63 2.08
N PRO A 118 -1.87 29.55 1.86
CA PRO A 118 -2.07 30.69 0.98
C PRO A 118 -2.45 30.22 -0.45
N SER A 119 -3.50 30.80 -1.00
CA SER A 119 -3.97 30.49 -2.37
C SER A 119 -3.20 31.21 -3.50
N ARG A 120 -2.23 32.05 -3.11
CA ARG A 120 -1.33 32.80 -4.01
C ARG A 120 0.11 32.33 -3.85
N ALA A 121 0.96 32.79 -4.78
CA ALA A 121 2.39 32.58 -4.68
C ALA A 121 2.98 33.28 -3.44
N VAL A 122 3.69 32.54 -2.62
CA VAL A 122 4.28 33.00 -1.37
C VAL A 122 5.77 32.69 -1.31
N ILE A 123 6.50 33.51 -0.56
CA ILE A 123 7.89 33.21 -0.20
C ILE A 123 7.86 32.58 1.18
N LEU A 124 8.64 31.52 1.37
CA LEU A 124 8.74 30.83 2.64
C LEU A 124 10.19 30.53 3.00
N HIS A 125 10.45 30.44 4.29
CA HIS A 125 11.62 29.84 4.91
C HIS A 125 11.23 28.48 5.48
N ALA A 126 12.06 27.48 5.28
CA ALA A 126 11.80 26.14 5.81
C ALA A 126 13.09 25.32 5.87
N HIS A 127 13.11 24.30 6.72
CA HIS A 127 14.19 23.31 6.75
C HIS A 127 13.85 22.13 5.85
N ILE A 128 14.83 21.70 5.06
CA ILE A 128 14.69 20.48 4.24
C ILE A 128 14.74 19.26 5.18
N ASN A 129 13.65 18.55 5.29
CA ASN A 129 13.62 17.27 6.01
C ASN A 129 14.17 16.12 5.15
N ARG A 130 13.78 16.08 3.86
CA ARG A 130 14.21 15.06 2.90
C ARG A 130 14.06 15.58 1.47
N ILE A 131 14.90 15.07 0.58
CA ILE A 131 14.81 15.31 -0.87
C ILE A 131 14.44 14.00 -1.54
N ASP A 132 13.34 14.00 -2.28
CA ASP A 132 12.92 12.87 -3.11
C ASP A 132 13.26 13.20 -4.57
N ILE A 133 13.89 12.28 -5.28
CA ILE A 133 14.12 12.41 -6.72
C ILE A 133 12.92 11.77 -7.43
N LEU A 134 12.32 12.49 -8.37
CA LEU A 134 11.17 12.04 -9.15
C LEU A 134 11.62 11.49 -10.49
N PRO A 135 10.96 10.46 -11.04
CA PRO A 135 11.28 9.95 -12.37
C PRO A 135 11.11 11.06 -13.41
N PRO A 136 11.95 11.06 -14.47
CA PRO A 136 11.86 12.03 -15.56
C PRO A 136 10.51 11.89 -16.28
N ARG A 137 9.94 13.01 -16.70
CA ARG A 137 8.77 13.04 -17.57
C ARG A 137 9.27 13.19 -19.01
N HIS A 138 8.81 12.31 -19.93
CA HIS A 138 9.02 12.43 -21.38
C HIS A 138 10.45 12.78 -21.83
N GLY A 139 11.50 12.20 -21.21
CA GLY A 139 12.89 12.40 -21.60
C GLY A 139 13.59 13.63 -20.98
N GLU A 140 12.95 14.30 -20.04
CA GLU A 140 13.51 15.42 -19.28
C GLU A 140 14.43 14.97 -18.13
N THR A 141 15.08 15.92 -17.47
CA THR A 141 15.89 15.65 -16.28
C THR A 141 15.01 15.17 -15.11
N PRO A 142 15.51 14.29 -14.22
CA PRO A 142 14.78 13.87 -13.04
C PRO A 142 14.36 15.07 -12.18
N GLY A 143 13.07 15.17 -11.87
CA GLY A 143 12.55 16.23 -11.02
C GLY A 143 12.97 16.04 -9.57
N ARG A 144 13.09 17.12 -8.79
CA ARG A 144 13.36 17.08 -7.34
C ARG A 144 12.14 17.52 -6.55
N ARG A 145 11.81 16.80 -5.48
CA ARG A 145 10.74 17.14 -4.55
C ARG A 145 11.31 17.27 -3.14
N LEU A 146 11.14 18.43 -2.55
CA LEU A 146 11.55 18.72 -1.19
C LEU A 146 10.41 18.40 -0.21
N ILE A 147 10.73 17.76 0.89
CA ILE A 147 9.86 17.64 2.05
C ILE A 147 10.37 18.68 3.07
N LEU A 148 9.56 19.68 3.34
CA LEU A 148 9.92 20.84 4.16
C LEU A 148 9.24 20.75 5.53
N GLN A 149 9.96 21.14 6.56
CA GLN A 149 9.47 21.23 7.94
C GLN A 149 9.64 22.66 8.49
N ASN A 150 8.81 23.01 9.47
CA ASN A 150 8.83 24.30 10.14
C ASN A 150 8.74 25.48 9.16
N ALA A 151 7.91 25.36 8.13
CA ALA A 151 7.77 26.39 7.11
C ALA A 151 7.12 27.64 7.68
N VAL A 152 7.74 28.81 7.41
CA VAL A 152 7.29 30.14 7.78
C VAL A 152 7.10 30.95 6.50
N PHE A 153 5.94 31.60 6.34
CA PHE A 153 5.65 32.44 5.18
C PHE A 153 6.09 33.90 5.43
N GLU A 154 6.75 34.48 4.43
CA GLU A 154 7.27 35.86 4.47
C GLU A 154 6.40 36.88 3.74
N THR A 155 5.49 36.46 2.92
CA THR A 155 4.68 37.40 2.11
C THR A 155 3.88 38.34 2.99
N GLY A 156 3.79 39.61 2.61
CA GLY A 156 3.27 40.70 3.47
C GLY A 156 1.92 40.49 4.17
N ILE A 157 1.00 39.70 3.55
CA ILE A 157 -0.28 39.33 4.19
C ILE A 157 -0.11 38.12 5.14
N ASP A 158 0.95 37.35 4.99
CA ASP A 158 1.19 36.12 5.76
C ASP A 158 2.27 36.32 6.85
N ILE A 159 2.78 37.53 6.98
CA ILE A 159 3.72 37.91 8.06
C ILE A 159 3.02 37.75 9.41
N GLY A 160 3.69 37.03 10.29
CA GLY A 160 3.16 36.73 11.64
C GLY A 160 2.39 35.43 11.72
N MET A 161 2.22 34.65 10.62
CA MET A 161 1.74 33.30 10.71
C MET A 161 2.74 32.40 11.48
N PRO A 162 2.27 31.59 12.43
CA PRO A 162 3.17 30.70 13.16
C PRO A 162 3.77 29.63 12.21
N PRO A 163 4.96 29.08 12.51
CA PRO A 163 5.57 28.02 11.75
C PRO A 163 4.60 26.85 11.60
N LEU A 164 4.52 26.30 10.40
CA LEU A 164 3.64 25.17 10.14
C LEU A 164 4.13 23.92 10.91
N ARG A 165 3.21 23.33 11.66
CA ARG A 165 3.48 22.08 12.41
C ARG A 165 3.45 20.84 11.52
N ARG A 166 2.94 20.97 10.29
CA ARG A 166 2.87 19.91 9.29
C ARG A 166 3.91 20.13 8.21
N LEU A 167 4.33 19.05 7.59
CA LEU A 167 5.27 19.05 6.47
C LEU A 167 4.63 19.63 5.21
N LEU A 168 5.44 20.27 4.38
CA LEU A 168 5.07 20.67 3.02
C LEU A 168 5.87 19.85 2.00
N ARG A 169 5.22 19.41 0.94
CA ARG A 169 5.88 18.83 -0.25
C ARG A 169 6.00 19.88 -1.32
N VAL A 170 7.20 20.16 -1.81
CA VAL A 170 7.43 21.14 -2.88
C VAL A 170 8.21 20.50 -4.00
N ARG A 171 7.66 20.51 -5.21
CA ARG A 171 8.37 20.11 -6.43
C ARG A 171 9.17 21.32 -6.91
N LEU A 172 10.47 21.15 -7.07
CA LEU A 172 11.33 22.16 -7.70
C LEU A 172 11.08 22.22 -9.21
N ARG A 173 11.47 23.34 -9.81
CA ARG A 173 11.51 23.46 -11.26
C ARG A 173 12.57 22.50 -11.82
N GLU A 174 12.38 22.06 -13.05
CA GLU A 174 13.30 21.12 -13.72
C GLU A 174 14.66 21.75 -14.06
N ASP A 175 14.66 23.08 -14.27
CA ASP A 175 15.85 23.87 -14.51
C ASP A 175 16.60 24.29 -13.22
N ASP A 176 16.07 24.04 -12.05
CA ASP A 176 16.71 24.33 -10.78
C ASP A 176 17.78 23.29 -10.45
N THR A 177 19.04 23.66 -10.66
CA THR A 177 20.22 22.81 -10.36
C THR A 177 20.87 23.17 -9.01
N THR A 178 20.26 24.02 -8.19
CA THR A 178 20.81 24.42 -6.90
C THR A 178 21.20 23.21 -6.05
N PRO A 179 22.44 23.12 -5.55
CA PRO A 179 22.87 22.03 -4.69
C PRO A 179 22.23 22.17 -3.30
N LEU A 180 21.19 21.38 -3.04
CA LEU A 180 20.45 21.36 -1.79
C LEU A 180 20.72 20.06 -1.05
N GLN A 181 20.77 20.11 0.28
CA GLN A 181 20.96 18.94 1.13
C GLN A 181 19.94 18.94 2.28
N ALA A 182 19.60 17.76 2.80
CA ALA A 182 18.73 17.65 3.96
C ALA A 182 19.34 18.33 5.19
N GLY A 183 18.51 18.94 6.01
CA GLY A 183 18.90 19.72 7.17
C GLY A 183 19.24 21.20 6.88
N GLN A 184 19.35 21.61 5.62
CA GLN A 184 19.54 23.02 5.27
C GLN A 184 18.27 23.82 5.46
N GLU A 185 18.44 25.06 5.87
CA GLU A 185 17.40 26.08 5.79
C GLU A 185 17.43 26.70 4.39
N ILE A 186 16.26 26.80 3.77
CA ILE A 186 16.10 27.36 2.43
C ILE A 186 15.06 28.47 2.41
N ARG A 187 15.23 29.36 1.44
CA ARG A 187 14.23 30.35 1.04
C ARG A 187 13.75 30.01 -0.36
N LEU A 188 12.42 29.96 -0.54
CA LEU A 188 11.80 29.49 -1.77
C LEU A 188 10.51 30.24 -2.03
N ARG A 189 10.25 30.61 -3.30
CA ARG A 189 8.96 31.11 -3.76
C ARG A 189 8.16 29.97 -4.36
N ALA A 190 6.97 29.68 -3.82
CA ALA A 190 6.14 28.57 -4.27
C ALA A 190 4.65 28.88 -4.24
N LEU A 191 3.88 28.15 -5.02
CA LEU A 191 2.42 28.09 -4.96
C LEU A 191 2.03 26.78 -4.28
N PHE A 192 1.15 26.86 -3.27
CA PHE A 192 0.71 25.71 -2.49
C PHE A 192 -0.75 25.36 -2.78
N ARG A 193 -1.04 24.09 -2.73
CA ARG A 193 -2.40 23.55 -2.78
C ARG A 193 -2.60 22.53 -1.67
N GLN A 194 -3.79 22.47 -1.13
CA GLN A 194 -4.17 21.40 -0.22
C GLN A 194 -4.09 20.04 -0.94
N PRO A 195 -3.97 18.91 -0.20
CA PRO A 195 -4.06 17.60 -0.81
C PRO A 195 -5.33 17.47 -1.65
N SER A 196 -5.19 16.88 -2.84
CA SER A 196 -6.30 16.72 -3.79
C SER A 196 -7.43 15.90 -3.19
N TRP A 197 -8.65 16.17 -3.64
CA TRP A 197 -9.78 15.29 -3.41
C TRP A 197 -9.55 13.94 -4.08
N PRO A 198 -10.22 12.85 -3.63
CA PRO A 198 -10.33 11.65 -4.43
C PRO A 198 -10.83 11.93 -5.84
N SER A 199 -10.29 11.24 -6.82
CA SER A 199 -10.74 11.36 -8.20
C SER A 199 -12.03 10.59 -8.47
N LEU A 200 -12.40 9.68 -7.55
CA LEU A 200 -13.62 8.86 -7.63
C LEU A 200 -14.20 8.68 -6.22
N PRO A 201 -15.52 8.87 -6.00
CA PRO A 201 -16.16 8.56 -4.74
C PRO A 201 -15.92 7.11 -4.30
N GLY A 202 -15.38 6.95 -3.09
CA GLY A 202 -14.98 5.65 -2.55
C GLY A 202 -13.64 5.10 -3.07
N GLY A 203 -12.93 5.84 -3.91
CA GLY A 203 -11.59 5.52 -4.38
C GLY A 203 -10.48 5.84 -3.37
N ARG A 204 -9.24 5.95 -3.85
CA ARG A 204 -8.08 6.36 -3.05
C ARG A 204 -8.31 7.74 -2.46
N ASP A 205 -7.98 7.93 -1.19
CA ASP A 205 -8.17 9.18 -0.46
C ASP A 205 -6.83 9.89 -0.15
N PRO A 206 -6.33 10.78 -1.05
CA PRO A 206 -5.08 11.51 -0.85
C PRO A 206 -5.10 12.43 0.37
N GLN A 207 -6.27 12.95 0.76
CA GLN A 207 -6.42 13.82 1.93
C GLN A 207 -6.21 13.04 3.23
N ARG A 208 -6.77 11.82 3.33
CA ARG A 208 -6.53 10.91 4.44
C ARG A 208 -5.06 10.48 4.50
N GLU A 209 -4.47 10.10 3.36
CA GLU A 209 -3.05 9.76 3.28
C GLU A 209 -2.16 10.92 3.76
N ALA A 210 -2.43 12.15 3.31
CA ALA A 210 -1.71 13.35 3.75
C ALA A 210 -1.91 13.64 5.24
N TRP A 211 -3.13 13.40 5.78
CA TRP A 211 -3.42 13.57 7.20
C TRP A 211 -2.49 12.73 8.05
N PHE A 212 -2.44 11.42 7.82
CA PHE A 212 -1.62 10.48 8.60
C PHE A 212 -0.12 10.56 8.28
N ALA A 213 0.26 11.06 7.08
CA ALA A 213 1.65 11.40 6.75
C ALA A 213 2.11 12.75 7.31
N ASN A 214 1.25 13.46 8.07
CA ASN A 214 1.50 14.80 8.63
C ASN A 214 1.86 15.84 7.55
N ILE A 215 1.21 15.80 6.38
CA ILE A 215 1.48 16.71 5.26
C ILE A 215 0.36 17.74 5.20
N ALA A 216 0.76 19.03 5.15
CA ALA A 216 -0.15 20.17 5.02
C ALA A 216 -0.64 20.37 3.58
N GLY A 217 0.22 20.15 2.62
CA GLY A 217 -0.10 20.33 1.20
C GLY A 217 1.07 20.08 0.27
N ASN A 218 0.76 20.21 -1.02
CA ASN A 218 1.71 20.09 -2.11
C ASN A 218 1.96 21.46 -2.72
N GLY A 219 3.21 21.76 -3.06
CA GLY A 219 3.61 23.01 -3.69
C GLY A 219 4.43 22.79 -4.95
N TYR A 220 4.47 23.82 -5.77
CA TYR A 220 5.32 23.93 -6.93
C TYR A 220 6.18 25.18 -6.82
N ALA A 221 7.51 25.06 -6.98
CA ALA A 221 8.44 26.17 -6.93
C ALA A 221 8.28 27.05 -8.18
N LEU A 222 8.18 28.37 -7.97
CA LEU A 222 8.06 29.37 -9.04
C LEU A 222 9.40 30.03 -9.39
N GLY A 223 10.44 29.74 -8.61
CA GLY A 223 11.80 30.23 -8.79
C GLY A 223 12.81 29.26 -8.17
N PRO A 224 14.10 29.48 -8.36
CA PRO A 224 15.14 28.67 -7.77
C PRO A 224 15.10 28.75 -6.24
N ALA A 225 15.43 27.66 -5.59
CA ALA A 225 15.58 27.62 -4.13
C ALA A 225 16.94 28.20 -3.74
N THR A 226 17.00 29.04 -2.70
CA THR A 226 18.24 29.58 -2.14
C THR A 226 18.53 28.95 -0.79
N ALA A 227 19.71 28.36 -0.64
CA ALA A 227 20.17 27.83 0.64
C ALA A 227 20.63 28.99 1.55
N LEU A 228 20.12 29.03 2.78
CA LEU A 228 20.43 30.07 3.79
C LEU A 228 21.43 29.57 4.82
N SER A 229 21.55 28.27 5.01
CA SER A 229 22.46 27.67 5.96
C SER A 229 23.32 26.56 5.34
N PRO A 230 24.52 26.30 5.89
CA PRO A 230 25.30 25.13 5.47
C PRO A 230 24.59 23.83 5.88
N PRO A 231 24.84 22.70 5.18
CA PRO A 231 24.20 21.44 5.49
C PRO A 231 24.63 20.89 6.86
N THR A 232 23.66 20.58 7.71
CA THR A 232 23.90 20.15 9.10
C THR A 232 24.15 18.63 9.22
N ARG A 233 23.68 17.82 8.26
CA ARG A 233 23.83 16.35 8.23
C ARG A 233 24.52 15.90 6.93
N GLN A 234 25.84 15.73 7.03
CA GLN A 234 26.64 15.49 5.82
C GLN A 234 27.01 14.04 5.53
N SER A 235 26.90 13.08 6.49
CA SER A 235 27.56 11.79 6.31
C SER A 235 26.76 10.78 5.47
N LEU A 236 25.48 10.56 5.76
CA LEU A 236 24.69 9.51 5.08
C LEU A 236 24.29 9.88 3.65
N GLU A 237 23.97 11.16 3.39
CA GLU A 237 23.63 11.59 2.02
C GLU A 237 24.85 11.60 1.11
N LYS A 238 25.99 12.06 1.60
CA LYS A 238 27.25 11.97 0.87
C LYS A 238 27.63 10.52 0.56
N LEU A 239 27.40 9.60 1.52
CA LEU A 239 27.63 8.18 1.29
C LEU A 239 26.69 7.63 0.21
N ARG A 240 25.41 8.00 0.24
CA ARG A 240 24.43 7.60 -0.77
C ARG A 240 24.78 8.13 -2.15
N GLU A 241 25.13 9.41 -2.24
CA GLU A 241 25.59 10.05 -3.46
C GLU A 241 26.86 9.39 -4.00
N HIS A 242 27.83 9.12 -3.12
CA HIS A 242 29.05 8.40 -3.51
C HIS A 242 28.76 7.00 -4.08
N VAL A 243 27.84 6.26 -3.46
CA VAL A 243 27.38 4.95 -3.96
C VAL A 243 26.72 5.11 -5.34
N ALA A 244 25.82 6.06 -5.51
CA ALA A 244 25.10 6.29 -6.77
C ALA A 244 26.06 6.71 -7.90
N VAL A 245 27.01 7.62 -7.60
CA VAL A 245 28.05 8.05 -8.55
C VAL A 245 28.96 6.89 -8.95
N THR A 246 29.43 6.09 -8.00
CA THR A 246 30.27 4.92 -8.28
C THR A 246 29.53 3.90 -9.18
N ILE A 247 28.24 3.70 -8.95
CA ILE A 247 27.41 2.82 -9.79
C ILE A 247 27.30 3.39 -11.22
N SER A 248 26.99 4.69 -11.35
CA SER A 248 26.82 5.32 -12.67
C SER A 248 28.12 5.41 -13.49
N GLN A 249 29.27 5.44 -12.82
CA GLN A 249 30.59 5.36 -13.47
C GLN A 249 30.94 3.95 -13.95
N THR A 250 30.39 2.92 -13.30
CA THR A 250 30.71 1.51 -13.58
C THR A 250 29.70 0.85 -14.51
N LEU A 251 28.41 1.18 -14.35
CA LEU A 251 27.30 0.62 -15.10
C LEU A 251 26.61 1.71 -15.93
N SER A 252 25.96 1.32 -17.03
CA SER A 252 25.23 2.23 -17.90
C SER A 252 23.75 1.84 -18.07
N GLY A 253 22.91 2.82 -18.42
CA GLY A 253 21.49 2.66 -18.76
C GLY A 253 20.65 2.06 -17.62
N GLN A 254 19.69 1.21 -17.97
CA GLN A 254 18.74 0.64 -17.00
C GLN A 254 19.39 -0.28 -15.96
N ARG A 255 20.54 -0.88 -16.27
CA ARG A 255 21.31 -1.68 -15.29
C ARG A 255 21.83 -0.80 -14.15
N ALA A 256 22.34 0.37 -14.46
CA ALA A 256 22.79 1.35 -13.47
C ALA A 256 21.60 1.86 -12.62
N ALA A 257 20.48 2.19 -13.26
CA ALA A 257 19.29 2.69 -12.57
C ALA A 257 18.72 1.67 -11.58
N ILE A 258 18.60 0.40 -11.96
CA ILE A 258 18.12 -0.66 -11.06
C ILE A 258 19.15 -0.93 -9.96
N ALA A 259 20.46 -0.96 -10.26
CA ALA A 259 21.50 -1.10 -9.23
C ALA A 259 21.46 0.04 -8.20
N ALA A 260 21.30 1.30 -8.64
CA ALA A 260 21.14 2.47 -7.77
C ALA A 260 19.87 2.37 -6.92
N THR A 261 18.77 1.86 -7.48
CA THR A 261 17.55 1.61 -6.72
C THR A 261 17.79 0.59 -5.61
N LEU A 262 18.45 -0.52 -5.91
CA LEU A 262 18.68 -1.60 -4.94
C LEU A 262 19.70 -1.25 -3.87
N LEU A 263 20.76 -0.50 -4.19
CA LEU A 263 21.87 -0.21 -3.28
C LEU A 263 21.77 1.16 -2.59
N ALA A 264 21.23 2.18 -3.29
CA ALA A 264 21.10 3.54 -2.77
C ALA A 264 19.64 4.00 -2.56
N GLY A 265 18.65 3.21 -2.98
CA GLY A 265 17.23 3.56 -2.88
C GLY A 265 16.76 4.59 -3.91
N GLU A 266 17.54 4.86 -4.95
CA GLU A 266 17.28 5.88 -5.95
C GLU A 266 16.60 5.28 -7.20
N SER A 267 15.27 5.40 -7.28
CA SER A 267 14.47 4.77 -8.35
C SER A 267 14.15 5.70 -9.53
N SER A 268 14.65 6.93 -9.53
CA SER A 268 14.35 7.96 -10.53
C SER A 268 14.84 7.62 -11.92
N GLY A 269 15.98 6.93 -12.04
CA GLY A 269 16.59 6.58 -13.32
C GLY A 269 15.92 5.43 -14.07
N ILE A 270 14.90 4.76 -13.47
CA ILE A 270 14.21 3.66 -14.14
C ILE A 270 13.21 4.22 -15.16
N ASP A 271 13.43 3.86 -16.42
CA ASP A 271 12.61 4.23 -17.57
C ASP A 271 11.16 3.70 -17.42
N PRO A 272 10.14 4.47 -17.86
CA PRO A 272 8.73 4.06 -17.77
C PRO A 272 8.44 2.72 -18.45
N ARG A 273 9.08 2.42 -19.59
CA ARG A 273 8.89 1.15 -20.30
C ARG A 273 9.41 -0.04 -19.51
N THR A 274 10.62 0.07 -18.96
CA THR A 274 11.19 -0.96 -18.09
C THR A 274 10.31 -1.19 -16.87
N ARG A 275 9.78 -0.12 -16.26
CA ARG A 275 8.86 -0.19 -15.13
C ARG A 275 7.55 -0.91 -15.50
N GLN A 276 7.02 -0.65 -16.70
CA GLN A 276 5.83 -1.32 -17.21
C GLN A 276 6.09 -2.82 -17.47
N ASP A 277 7.23 -3.19 -18.08
CA ASP A 277 7.59 -4.60 -18.30
C ASP A 277 7.67 -5.39 -16.98
N PHE A 278 8.28 -4.78 -15.95
CA PHE A 278 8.31 -5.38 -14.61
C PHE A 278 6.94 -5.46 -13.97
N ALA A 279 6.06 -4.50 -14.21
CA ALA A 279 4.69 -4.54 -13.70
C ALA A 279 3.88 -5.63 -14.40
N ALA A 280 3.93 -5.70 -15.73
CA ALA A 280 3.22 -6.69 -16.54
C ALA A 280 3.68 -8.13 -16.26
N SER A 281 4.98 -8.33 -16.00
CA SER A 281 5.52 -9.64 -15.61
C SER A 281 5.25 -10.05 -14.15
N GLY A 282 4.70 -9.15 -13.31
CA GLY A 282 4.51 -9.38 -11.87
C GLY A 282 5.78 -9.20 -11.03
N LEU A 283 6.85 -8.65 -11.61
CA LEU A 283 8.15 -8.43 -10.96
C LEU A 283 8.31 -7.00 -10.39
N ALA A 284 7.26 -6.18 -10.39
CA ALA A 284 7.33 -4.78 -9.90
C ALA A 284 7.93 -4.66 -8.49
N HIS A 285 7.74 -5.67 -7.62
CA HIS A 285 8.28 -5.71 -6.28
C HIS A 285 9.82 -5.81 -6.22
N LEU A 286 10.49 -6.21 -7.31
CA LEU A 286 11.95 -6.21 -7.42
C LEU A 286 12.54 -4.83 -7.72
N LEU A 287 11.73 -3.88 -8.21
CA LEU A 287 12.14 -2.49 -8.45
C LEU A 287 11.99 -1.57 -7.22
N ALA A 288 11.53 -2.09 -6.11
CA ALA A 288 11.39 -1.34 -4.88
C ALA A 288 12.21 -2.00 -3.77
N VAL A 289 12.92 -1.19 -2.97
CA VAL A 289 13.58 -1.70 -1.76
C VAL A 289 12.51 -2.10 -0.76
N ALA A 290 12.30 -3.42 -0.64
CA ALA A 290 11.26 -4.02 0.18
C ALA A 290 11.84 -5.12 1.09
N GLY A 291 10.98 -5.80 1.83
CA GLY A 291 11.36 -6.84 2.77
C GLY A 291 12.19 -7.98 2.19
N LEU A 292 11.99 -8.30 0.90
CA LEU A 292 12.79 -9.33 0.21
C LEU A 292 14.27 -8.92 0.18
N HIS A 293 14.59 -7.71 -0.27
CA HIS A 293 15.97 -7.23 -0.39
C HIS A 293 16.65 -7.11 0.98
N LEU A 294 15.97 -6.53 1.97
CA LEU A 294 16.45 -6.50 3.35
C LEU A 294 16.72 -7.90 3.89
N GLY A 295 15.78 -8.83 3.67
CA GLY A 295 15.91 -10.22 4.08
C GLY A 295 17.10 -10.92 3.42
N LEU A 296 17.35 -10.66 2.13
CA LEU A 296 18.51 -11.22 1.39
C LEU A 296 19.83 -10.66 1.89
N VAL A 297 19.93 -9.34 2.13
CA VAL A 297 21.12 -8.70 2.71
C VAL A 297 21.42 -9.30 4.08
N MET A 298 20.42 -9.35 4.97
CA MET A 298 20.58 -9.93 6.30
C MET A 298 20.96 -11.41 6.24
N ALA A 299 20.30 -12.21 5.40
CA ALA A 299 20.59 -13.64 5.25
C ALA A 299 22.01 -13.87 4.76
N PHE A 300 22.48 -13.10 3.77
CA PHE A 300 23.86 -13.17 3.28
C PHE A 300 24.86 -12.90 4.40
N VAL A 301 24.66 -11.83 5.15
CA VAL A 301 25.56 -11.47 6.28
C VAL A 301 25.51 -12.51 7.40
N ILE A 302 24.31 -13.01 7.76
CA ILE A 302 24.15 -14.06 8.78
C ILE A 302 24.89 -15.34 8.36
N VAL A 303 24.75 -15.78 7.11
CA VAL A 303 25.43 -16.99 6.61
C VAL A 303 26.94 -16.79 6.63
N PHE A 304 27.43 -15.64 6.15
CA PHE A 304 28.84 -15.30 6.11
C PHE A 304 29.46 -15.23 7.53
N LEU A 305 28.83 -14.46 8.44
CA LEU A 305 29.30 -14.35 9.83
C LEU A 305 29.29 -15.69 10.55
N ARG A 306 28.23 -16.48 10.35
CA ARG A 306 28.13 -17.82 10.95
C ARG A 306 29.22 -18.75 10.43
N ALA A 307 29.50 -18.72 9.13
CA ALA A 307 30.56 -19.51 8.52
C ALA A 307 31.94 -19.07 9.05
N ALA A 308 32.21 -17.76 9.12
CA ALA A 308 33.46 -17.22 9.65
C ALA A 308 33.65 -17.55 11.12
N LEU A 309 32.62 -17.42 11.96
CA LEU A 309 32.68 -17.80 13.40
C LEU A 309 32.83 -19.31 13.57
N ALA A 310 32.20 -20.13 12.76
CA ALA A 310 32.31 -21.58 12.77
C ALA A 310 33.70 -22.07 12.32
N ALA A 311 34.36 -21.36 11.41
CA ALA A 311 35.73 -21.64 10.97
C ALA A 311 36.78 -21.31 12.04
N TRP A 312 36.43 -20.53 13.05
CA TRP A 312 37.31 -20.22 14.17
C TRP A 312 37.01 -21.13 15.37
N PRO A 313 37.84 -22.15 15.68
CA PRO A 313 37.54 -23.19 16.68
C PRO A 313 37.21 -22.64 18.08
N TYR A 314 37.90 -21.59 18.50
CA TYR A 314 37.67 -20.96 19.81
C TYR A 314 36.27 -20.31 19.87
N ALA A 315 35.87 -19.60 18.84
CA ALA A 315 34.55 -18.97 18.74
C ALA A 315 33.44 -20.02 18.63
N ALA A 316 33.65 -21.05 17.80
CA ALA A 316 32.69 -22.13 17.60
C ALA A 316 32.33 -22.89 18.86
N LEU A 317 33.31 -23.05 19.77
CA LEU A 317 33.13 -23.80 21.02
C LEU A 317 32.63 -22.97 22.22
N ARG A 318 32.87 -21.65 22.23
CA ARG A 318 32.60 -20.80 23.39
C ARG A 318 31.57 -19.70 23.16
N TRP A 319 31.30 -19.31 21.92
CA TRP A 319 30.43 -18.19 21.61
C TRP A 319 29.07 -18.66 21.03
N PRO A 320 27.99 -17.94 21.32
CA PRO A 320 26.69 -18.20 20.71
C PRO A 320 26.70 -17.68 19.25
N CYS A 321 27.40 -18.40 18.36
CA CYS A 321 27.66 -17.96 16.98
C CYS A 321 26.40 -17.64 16.18
N ARG A 322 25.29 -18.34 16.46
CA ARG A 322 24.01 -18.13 15.81
C ARG A 322 23.40 -16.76 16.17
N GLU A 323 23.44 -16.44 17.46
CA GLU A 323 22.90 -15.20 18.02
C GLU A 323 23.75 -14.00 17.60
N ILE A 324 25.07 -14.12 17.64
CA ILE A 324 26.03 -13.10 17.19
C ILE A 324 25.82 -12.81 15.69
N ALA A 325 25.73 -13.86 14.88
CA ALA A 325 25.48 -13.70 13.44
C ALA A 325 24.12 -13.03 13.16
N ALA A 326 23.08 -13.37 13.93
CA ALA A 326 21.77 -12.75 13.79
C ALA A 326 21.78 -11.25 14.15
N LEU A 327 22.48 -10.88 15.24
CA LEU A 327 22.66 -9.47 15.63
C LEU A 327 23.48 -8.70 14.61
N GLY A 328 24.57 -9.28 14.10
CA GLY A 328 25.38 -8.67 13.05
C GLY A 328 24.59 -8.45 11.76
N GLY A 329 23.80 -9.47 11.34
CA GLY A 329 22.91 -9.35 10.19
C GLY A 329 21.83 -8.27 10.38
N PHE A 330 21.28 -8.14 11.59
CA PHE A 330 20.32 -7.10 11.91
C PHE A 330 20.96 -5.70 11.90
N GLY A 331 22.18 -5.55 12.44
CA GLY A 331 22.95 -4.30 12.38
C GLY A 331 23.16 -3.82 10.95
N ILE A 332 23.66 -4.70 10.06
CA ILE A 332 23.81 -4.39 8.63
C ILE A 332 22.44 -4.12 7.97
N GLY A 333 21.38 -4.78 8.41
CA GLY A 333 20.01 -4.47 7.97
C GLY A 333 19.59 -3.04 8.31
N ILE A 334 19.94 -2.53 9.48
CA ILE A 334 19.72 -1.12 9.87
C ILE A 334 20.51 -0.20 8.93
N ASP A 335 21.81 -0.47 8.74
CA ASP A 335 22.68 0.35 7.88
C ASP A 335 22.16 0.36 6.44
N TYR A 336 21.71 -0.78 5.91
CA TYR A 336 21.11 -0.89 4.59
C TYR A 336 19.82 -0.07 4.44
N VAL A 337 18.92 -0.10 5.43
CA VAL A 337 17.68 0.70 5.42
C VAL A 337 18.01 2.20 5.50
N LEU A 338 18.98 2.60 6.31
CA LEU A 338 19.44 3.99 6.37
C LEU A 338 20.08 4.42 5.06
N LEU A 339 20.91 3.59 4.45
CA LEU A 339 21.55 3.87 3.17
C LEU A 339 20.52 4.01 2.03
N THR A 340 19.48 3.18 2.01
CA THR A 340 18.43 3.21 0.96
C THR A 340 17.33 4.26 1.22
N GLY A 341 17.49 5.16 2.20
CA GLY A 341 16.61 6.33 2.41
C GLY A 341 15.46 6.10 3.39
N ALA A 342 15.47 5.02 4.17
CA ALA A 342 14.48 4.71 5.20
C ALA A 342 13.02 4.85 4.71
N HIS A 343 12.75 4.37 3.49
CA HIS A 343 11.40 4.37 2.94
C HIS A 343 10.45 3.55 3.83
N LEU A 344 9.20 3.96 3.97
CA LEU A 344 8.21 3.31 4.85
C LEU A 344 8.14 1.77 4.70
N PRO A 345 8.15 1.17 3.49
CA PRO A 345 8.17 -0.28 3.34
C PRO A 345 9.42 -0.94 3.93
N ALA A 346 10.60 -0.31 3.78
CA ALA A 346 11.86 -0.82 4.32
C ALA A 346 11.92 -0.73 5.84
N VAL A 347 11.46 0.39 6.43
CA VAL A 347 11.38 0.57 7.89
C VAL A 347 10.44 -0.46 8.54
N ARG A 348 9.29 -0.76 7.93
CA ARG A 348 8.38 -1.80 8.41
C ARG A 348 9.03 -3.19 8.35
N SER A 349 9.72 -3.48 7.25
CA SER A 349 10.45 -4.75 7.10
C SER A 349 11.58 -4.87 8.13
N LEU A 350 12.25 -3.77 8.46
CA LEU A 350 13.24 -3.73 9.53
C LEU A 350 12.59 -4.01 10.90
N GLY A 351 11.42 -3.46 11.18
CA GLY A 351 10.64 -3.77 12.38
C GLY A 351 10.28 -5.26 12.49
N MET A 352 9.87 -5.87 11.36
CA MET A 352 9.66 -7.32 11.29
C MET A 352 10.95 -8.10 11.53
N ALA A 353 12.06 -7.67 10.94
CA ALA A 353 13.37 -8.28 11.13
C ALA A 353 13.87 -8.16 12.58
N ALA A 354 13.62 -7.03 13.26
CA ALA A 354 13.95 -6.84 14.68
C ALA A 354 13.25 -7.87 15.57
N LEU A 355 11.94 -8.04 15.37
CA LEU A 355 11.17 -9.03 16.14
C LEU A 355 11.55 -10.47 15.78
N ALA A 356 11.91 -10.72 14.51
CA ALA A 356 12.44 -12.02 14.08
C ALA A 356 13.78 -12.33 14.76
N THR A 357 14.69 -11.36 14.83
CA THR A 357 15.98 -11.47 15.51
C THR A 357 15.78 -11.69 17.00
N LEU A 358 14.86 -10.95 17.63
CA LEU A 358 14.51 -11.14 19.05
C LEU A 358 13.94 -12.54 19.31
N ALA A 359 13.07 -13.05 18.44
CA ALA A 359 12.53 -14.41 18.53
C ALA A 359 13.64 -15.46 18.43
N LEU A 360 14.62 -15.25 17.55
CA LEU A 360 15.80 -16.08 17.39
C LEU A 360 16.65 -16.12 18.68
N MET A 361 16.89 -14.95 19.29
CA MET A 361 17.65 -14.82 20.53
C MET A 361 16.94 -15.47 21.74
N THR A 362 15.61 -15.46 21.73
CA THR A 362 14.81 -16.11 22.80
C THR A 362 14.52 -17.59 22.54
N GLY A 363 15.18 -18.20 21.53
CA GLY A 363 14.99 -19.61 21.18
C GLY A 363 13.61 -19.96 20.64
N ARG A 364 12.83 -18.96 20.18
CA ARG A 364 11.48 -19.15 19.63
C ARG A 364 11.53 -19.34 18.12
N HIS A 365 10.51 -20.03 17.58
CA HIS A 365 10.36 -20.15 16.13
C HIS A 365 10.03 -18.81 15.51
N VAL A 366 10.91 -18.31 14.65
CA VAL A 366 10.79 -17.01 13.96
C VAL A 366 9.57 -16.99 13.03
N LEU A 367 9.41 -18.03 12.22
CA LEU A 367 8.29 -18.18 11.28
C LEU A 367 7.14 -18.92 11.97
N SER A 368 6.30 -18.18 12.67
CA SER A 368 5.06 -18.71 13.26
C SER A 368 3.93 -17.70 13.15
N MET A 369 2.68 -18.19 13.09
CA MET A 369 1.49 -17.31 13.08
C MET A 369 1.44 -16.35 14.28
N ARG A 370 2.02 -16.75 15.43
CA ARG A 370 2.06 -15.89 16.62
C ARG A 370 3.06 -14.75 16.47
N SER A 371 4.25 -15.05 15.93
CA SER A 371 5.26 -14.03 15.66
C SER A 371 4.72 -13.01 14.66
N LEU A 372 4.07 -13.48 13.59
CA LEU A 372 3.42 -12.63 12.61
C LEU A 372 2.33 -11.76 13.25
N ALA A 373 1.47 -12.33 14.08
CA ALA A 373 0.42 -11.61 14.78
C ALA A 373 0.98 -10.56 15.75
N LEU A 374 2.04 -10.87 16.48
CA LEU A 374 2.68 -9.92 17.39
C LEU A 374 3.28 -8.74 16.64
N ILE A 375 3.94 -9.01 15.50
CA ILE A 375 4.47 -7.98 14.60
C ILE A 375 3.34 -7.09 14.08
N GLY A 376 2.26 -7.71 13.58
CA GLY A 376 1.09 -6.98 13.08
C GLY A 376 0.45 -6.10 14.15
N LEU A 377 0.28 -6.63 15.35
CA LEU A 377 -0.25 -5.89 16.49
C LEU A 377 0.66 -4.71 16.87
N ALA A 378 1.98 -4.91 16.95
CA ALA A 378 2.92 -3.85 17.28
C ALA A 378 2.89 -2.71 16.23
N ILE A 379 2.85 -3.05 14.93
CA ILE A 379 2.75 -2.04 13.87
C ILE A 379 1.41 -1.27 13.97
N LEU A 380 0.30 -1.98 14.22
CA LEU A 380 -1.01 -1.36 14.31
C LEU A 380 -1.16 -0.46 15.54
N ILE A 381 -0.54 -0.80 16.68
CA ILE A 381 -0.50 0.06 17.87
C ILE A 381 0.30 1.35 17.61
N VAL A 382 1.40 1.27 16.85
CA VAL A 382 2.23 2.45 16.53
C VAL A 382 1.60 3.29 15.43
N ALA A 383 0.98 2.64 14.44
CA ALA A 383 0.43 3.29 13.26
C ALA A 383 -0.88 2.59 12.81
N PRO A 384 -2.01 2.84 13.46
CA PRO A 384 -3.28 2.15 13.17
C PRO A 384 -3.78 2.38 11.74
N ALA A 385 -3.45 3.51 11.10
CA ALA A 385 -3.77 3.78 9.69
C ALA A 385 -3.07 2.80 8.72
N SER A 386 -2.04 2.07 9.16
CA SER A 386 -1.36 1.06 8.33
C SER A 386 -2.29 -0.07 7.89
N VAL A 387 -3.40 -0.32 8.57
CA VAL A 387 -4.41 -1.31 8.14
C VAL A 387 -4.95 -1.01 6.74
N LEU A 388 -4.96 0.25 6.32
CA LEU A 388 -5.38 0.72 4.99
C LEU A 388 -4.24 0.77 3.97
N ASP A 389 -2.99 0.56 4.41
CA ASP A 389 -1.81 0.65 3.55
C ASP A 389 -1.63 -0.62 2.71
N ILE A 390 -1.45 -0.44 1.41
CA ILE A 390 -1.27 -1.53 0.43
C ILE A 390 -0.14 -2.47 0.83
N SER A 391 1.01 -1.90 1.22
CA SER A 391 2.19 -2.70 1.55
C SER A 391 1.99 -3.51 2.83
N PHE A 392 1.21 -3.01 3.81
CA PHE A 392 0.82 -3.78 5.00
C PHE A 392 -0.06 -4.96 4.60
N GLN A 393 -1.13 -4.70 3.82
CA GLN A 393 -2.07 -5.72 3.39
C GLN A 393 -1.38 -6.82 2.57
N MET A 394 -0.59 -6.44 1.56
CA MET A 394 0.14 -7.42 0.71
C MET A 394 1.16 -8.24 1.51
N SER A 395 1.96 -7.59 2.37
CA SER A 395 3.01 -8.28 3.13
C SER A 395 2.42 -9.29 4.12
N PHE A 396 1.39 -8.89 4.89
CA PHE A 396 0.76 -9.79 5.87
C PHE A 396 -0.03 -10.90 5.19
N ALA A 397 -0.75 -10.63 4.09
CA ALA A 397 -1.45 -11.65 3.31
C ALA A 397 -0.46 -12.70 2.77
N ALA A 398 0.65 -12.28 2.16
CA ALA A 398 1.66 -13.19 1.62
C ALA A 398 2.29 -14.08 2.70
N VAL A 399 2.79 -13.47 3.80
CA VAL A 399 3.48 -14.24 4.86
C VAL A 399 2.51 -15.17 5.58
N MET A 400 1.27 -14.74 5.83
CA MET A 400 0.23 -15.57 6.44
C MET A 400 -0.11 -16.77 5.58
N ALA A 401 -0.28 -16.57 4.25
CA ALA A 401 -0.55 -17.65 3.31
C ALA A 401 0.64 -18.62 3.19
N LEU A 402 1.87 -18.11 3.20
CA LEU A 402 3.07 -18.94 3.20
C LEU A 402 3.16 -19.83 4.43
N ILE A 403 3.00 -19.26 5.65
CA ILE A 403 3.06 -20.05 6.89
C ILE A 403 1.96 -21.10 6.90
N ALA A 404 0.70 -20.74 6.55
CA ALA A 404 -0.43 -21.66 6.53
C ALA A 404 -0.27 -22.75 5.46
N GLY A 405 0.17 -22.37 4.24
CA GLY A 405 0.36 -23.28 3.12
C GLY A 405 1.48 -24.28 3.37
N TYR A 406 2.63 -23.82 3.86
CA TYR A 406 3.73 -24.73 4.22
C TYR A 406 3.37 -25.64 5.39
N GLU A 407 2.61 -25.16 6.38
CA GLU A 407 2.12 -26.02 7.46
C GLU A 407 1.17 -27.09 6.97
N ALA A 408 0.28 -26.74 6.02
CA ALA A 408 -0.69 -27.68 5.45
C ALA A 408 -0.07 -28.70 4.49
N LEU A 409 1.00 -28.34 3.79
CA LEU A 409 1.65 -29.17 2.77
C LEU A 409 2.95 -29.82 3.24
N ARG A 410 3.30 -29.66 4.53
CA ARG A 410 4.58 -30.09 5.10
C ARG A 410 4.89 -31.56 4.81
N GLU A 411 3.96 -32.45 5.07
CA GLU A 411 4.15 -33.90 4.88
C GLU A 411 4.42 -34.21 3.41
N ARG A 412 3.60 -33.68 2.49
CA ARG A 412 3.79 -33.90 1.05
C ARG A 412 5.11 -33.34 0.52
N LEU A 413 5.58 -32.20 1.07
CA LEU A 413 6.87 -31.62 0.70
C LEU A 413 8.06 -32.44 1.25
N LEU A 414 7.91 -33.08 2.41
CA LEU A 414 8.90 -33.98 2.96
C LEU A 414 8.98 -35.27 2.13
N ASP A 415 7.85 -35.83 1.70
CA ASP A 415 7.77 -37.02 0.85
C ASP A 415 8.44 -36.78 -0.51
N LEU A 416 8.30 -35.56 -1.07
CA LEU A 416 8.99 -35.17 -2.30
C LEU A 416 10.52 -35.13 -2.12
N ARG A 417 11.02 -34.83 -0.93
CA ARG A 417 12.47 -34.79 -0.63
C ARG A 417 13.10 -36.15 -0.52
N GLY A 418 12.42 -37.20 -0.07
CA GLY A 418 12.79 -38.60 0.10
C GLY A 418 14.23 -39.00 -0.29
N GLU A 419 14.64 -40.22 -0.04
CA GLU A 419 15.94 -40.76 -0.47
C GLU A 419 16.02 -40.86 -1.99
N GLY A 420 16.49 -39.78 -2.67
CA GLY A 420 16.55 -39.69 -4.14
C GLY A 420 17.76 -38.89 -4.62
N GLY A 421 18.22 -39.19 -5.87
CA GLY A 421 19.36 -38.53 -6.49
C GLY A 421 19.12 -37.04 -6.79
N PHE A 422 20.14 -36.39 -7.39
CA PHE A 422 20.20 -34.95 -7.73
C PHE A 422 18.92 -34.43 -8.42
N LEU A 423 18.35 -35.19 -9.34
CA LEU A 423 17.14 -34.78 -10.08
C LEU A 423 15.93 -34.58 -9.16
N ARG A 424 15.73 -35.50 -8.20
CA ARG A 424 14.63 -35.40 -7.21
C ARG A 424 14.80 -34.21 -6.27
N LEU A 425 16.03 -33.93 -5.85
CA LEU A 425 16.38 -32.75 -5.08
C LEU A 425 16.09 -31.46 -5.85
N LEU A 426 16.47 -31.40 -7.13
CA LEU A 426 16.19 -30.26 -8.02
C LEU A 426 14.69 -30.04 -8.18
N ILE A 427 13.92 -31.10 -8.48
CA ILE A 427 12.46 -31.04 -8.60
C ILE A 427 11.83 -30.53 -7.30
N SER A 428 12.28 -31.04 -6.14
CA SER A 428 11.79 -30.60 -4.84
C SER A 428 12.01 -29.09 -4.61
N HIS A 429 13.19 -28.55 -4.99
CA HIS A 429 13.46 -27.11 -4.88
C HIS A 429 12.62 -26.27 -5.84
N ILE A 430 12.48 -26.70 -7.09
CA ILE A 430 11.63 -26.01 -8.08
C ILE A 430 10.17 -26.01 -7.61
N THR A 431 9.66 -27.15 -7.14
CA THR A 431 8.30 -27.26 -6.61
C THR A 431 8.08 -26.37 -5.39
N ALA A 432 9.03 -26.35 -4.45
CA ALA A 432 8.95 -25.49 -3.27
C ALA A 432 8.95 -24.00 -3.66
N LEU A 433 9.76 -23.60 -4.63
CA LEU A 433 9.85 -22.21 -5.11
C LEU A 433 8.58 -21.81 -5.86
N ALA A 434 8.07 -22.67 -6.76
CA ALA A 434 6.81 -22.47 -7.48
C ALA A 434 5.64 -22.36 -6.49
N LEU A 435 5.59 -23.22 -5.47
CA LEU A 435 4.58 -23.19 -4.42
C LEU A 435 4.65 -21.91 -3.60
N THR A 436 5.87 -21.45 -3.25
CA THR A 436 6.08 -20.16 -2.56
C THR A 436 5.48 -19.02 -3.38
N SER A 437 5.81 -18.95 -4.67
CA SER A 437 5.33 -17.91 -5.58
C SER A 437 3.81 -17.98 -5.73
N LEU A 438 3.26 -19.19 -5.88
CA LEU A 438 1.82 -19.39 -6.02
C LEU A 438 1.05 -18.97 -4.76
N LEU A 439 1.49 -19.40 -3.57
CA LEU A 439 0.83 -19.06 -2.30
C LEU A 439 0.88 -17.56 -2.02
N ALA A 440 2.06 -16.96 -2.16
CA ALA A 440 2.22 -15.53 -1.95
C ALA A 440 1.42 -14.72 -2.97
N GLY A 441 1.54 -15.07 -4.26
CA GLY A 441 0.85 -14.37 -5.34
C GLY A 441 -0.67 -14.51 -5.26
N ALA A 442 -1.20 -15.72 -5.03
CA ALA A 442 -2.64 -15.92 -4.88
C ALA A 442 -3.22 -15.13 -3.69
N ALA A 443 -2.47 -15.03 -2.59
CA ALA A 443 -2.91 -14.25 -1.42
C ALA A 443 -2.84 -12.74 -1.63
N THR A 444 -1.92 -12.24 -2.45
CA THR A 444 -1.75 -10.80 -2.71
C THR A 444 -2.51 -10.30 -3.94
N LEU A 445 -2.89 -11.20 -4.84
CA LEU A 445 -3.55 -10.85 -6.09
C LEU A 445 -4.82 -10.02 -5.92
N PRO A 446 -5.77 -10.36 -5.00
CA PRO A 446 -6.97 -9.53 -4.81
C PRO A 446 -6.67 -8.14 -4.25
N VAL A 447 -5.62 -8.00 -3.44
CA VAL A 447 -5.13 -6.69 -2.99
C VAL A 447 -4.55 -5.92 -4.16
N SER A 448 -3.78 -6.59 -5.04
CA SER A 448 -3.24 -5.99 -6.27
C SER A 448 -4.36 -5.50 -7.20
N VAL A 449 -5.38 -6.33 -7.43
CA VAL A 449 -6.55 -5.94 -8.24
C VAL A 449 -7.29 -4.75 -7.64
N ALA A 450 -7.45 -4.70 -6.31
CA ALA A 450 -8.13 -3.60 -5.63
C ALA A 450 -7.42 -2.24 -5.83
N HIS A 451 -6.10 -2.24 -5.87
CA HIS A 451 -5.31 -1.00 -5.91
C HIS A 451 -4.73 -0.65 -7.28
N PHE A 452 -4.45 -1.66 -8.11
CA PHE A 452 -3.80 -1.45 -9.42
C PHE A 452 -4.71 -1.79 -10.61
N GLY A 453 -5.82 -2.52 -10.41
CA GLY A 453 -6.76 -2.86 -11.48
C GLY A 453 -6.22 -3.83 -12.52
N ASN A 454 -5.12 -4.55 -12.23
CA ASN A 454 -4.46 -5.42 -13.19
C ASN A 454 -4.20 -6.81 -12.60
N LEU A 455 -4.32 -7.82 -13.46
CA LEU A 455 -4.03 -9.21 -13.15
C LEU A 455 -2.88 -9.70 -14.06
N GLN A 456 -1.83 -10.26 -13.44
CA GLN A 456 -0.64 -10.76 -14.13
C GLN A 456 -0.57 -12.29 -14.00
N PRO A 457 -1.07 -13.08 -14.95
CA PRO A 457 -1.13 -14.55 -14.83
C PRO A 457 0.24 -15.21 -14.78
N TRP A 458 1.25 -14.63 -15.45
CA TRP A 458 2.57 -15.21 -15.61
C TRP A 458 3.53 -14.96 -14.43
N PHE A 459 3.06 -14.32 -13.35
CA PHE A 459 3.90 -13.98 -12.19
C PHE A 459 4.65 -15.17 -11.58
N VAL A 460 4.06 -16.40 -11.60
CA VAL A 460 4.74 -17.58 -11.07
C VAL A 460 5.96 -17.94 -11.90
N LEU A 461 5.83 -17.91 -13.22
CA LEU A 461 6.92 -18.19 -14.15
C LEU A 461 8.05 -17.14 -14.00
N ALA A 462 7.68 -15.86 -13.97
CA ALA A 462 8.63 -14.78 -13.80
C ALA A 462 9.39 -14.89 -12.47
N ASN A 463 8.68 -15.14 -11.36
CA ASN A 463 9.27 -15.27 -10.03
C ASN A 463 10.16 -16.50 -9.88
N LEU A 464 9.80 -17.62 -10.56
CA LEU A 464 10.57 -18.86 -10.52
C LEU A 464 12.00 -18.65 -11.01
N LEU A 465 12.21 -17.73 -11.94
CA LEU A 465 13.51 -17.41 -12.51
C LEU A 465 14.14 -16.16 -11.89
N ALA A 466 13.38 -15.07 -11.76
CA ALA A 466 13.91 -13.78 -11.30
C ALA A 466 14.30 -13.78 -9.81
N VAL A 467 13.53 -14.44 -8.94
CA VAL A 467 13.81 -14.42 -7.48
C VAL A 467 15.11 -15.15 -7.14
N PRO A 468 15.42 -16.35 -7.67
CA PRO A 468 16.73 -16.99 -7.47
C PRO A 468 17.89 -16.15 -8.02
N LEU A 469 17.74 -15.56 -9.20
CA LEU A 469 18.77 -14.67 -9.78
C LEU A 469 19.02 -13.47 -8.87
N ALA A 470 17.98 -12.83 -8.36
CA ALA A 470 18.09 -11.75 -7.41
C ALA A 470 18.77 -12.19 -6.10
N ALA A 471 18.40 -13.36 -5.57
CA ALA A 471 18.86 -13.85 -4.27
C ALA A 471 20.31 -14.38 -4.28
N ILE A 472 20.70 -15.10 -5.34
CA ILE A 472 22.00 -15.79 -5.40
C ILE A 472 23.04 -14.99 -6.15
N TRP A 473 22.62 -14.16 -7.10
CA TRP A 473 23.54 -13.42 -7.97
C TRP A 473 23.52 -11.91 -7.69
N VAL A 474 22.39 -11.23 -7.90
CA VAL A 474 22.32 -9.76 -7.87
C VAL A 474 22.60 -9.20 -6.48
N MET A 475 21.88 -9.65 -5.46
CA MET A 475 22.00 -9.10 -4.10
C MET A 475 23.35 -9.42 -3.43
N PRO A 476 23.89 -10.66 -3.50
CA PRO A 476 25.21 -10.94 -2.96
C PRO A 476 26.32 -10.11 -3.63
N SER A 477 26.28 -9.97 -4.95
CA SER A 477 27.24 -9.12 -5.67
C SER A 477 27.12 -7.65 -5.26
N GLY A 478 25.89 -7.14 -5.09
CA GLY A 478 25.65 -5.79 -4.60
C GLY A 478 26.17 -5.56 -3.17
N VAL A 479 25.96 -6.50 -2.25
CA VAL A 479 26.49 -6.42 -0.89
C VAL A 479 28.02 -6.45 -0.89
N CYS A 480 28.65 -7.33 -1.68
CA CYS A 480 30.10 -7.35 -1.83
C CYS A 480 30.63 -6.03 -2.41
N ALA A 481 29.94 -5.46 -3.40
CA ALA A 481 30.29 -4.16 -3.95
C ALA A 481 30.27 -3.04 -2.89
N LEU A 482 29.22 -2.98 -2.06
CA LEU A 482 29.11 -2.00 -0.97
C LEU A 482 30.23 -2.17 0.07
N LEU A 483 30.52 -3.41 0.50
CA LEU A 483 31.56 -3.71 1.49
C LEU A 483 32.96 -3.39 0.98
N LEU A 484 33.21 -3.56 -0.32
CA LEU A 484 34.52 -3.34 -0.94
C LEU A 484 34.68 -1.94 -1.54
N MET A 485 33.63 -1.11 -1.53
CA MET A 485 33.67 0.25 -2.06
C MET A 485 34.70 1.16 -1.35
N PRO A 486 34.88 1.12 -0.01
CA PRO A 486 35.91 1.91 0.66
C PRO A 486 37.34 1.56 0.21
N PHE A 487 37.56 0.37 -0.34
CA PHE A 487 38.84 -0.12 -0.83
C PHE A 487 39.02 0.07 -2.34
N HIS A 488 38.10 0.79 -3.01
CA HIS A 488 38.07 0.97 -4.48
C HIS A 488 37.96 -0.33 -5.28
N LEU A 489 37.46 -1.41 -4.66
CA LEU A 489 37.30 -2.75 -5.28
C LEU A 489 35.82 -3.08 -5.62
N ALA A 490 34.96 -2.07 -5.71
CA ALA A 490 33.55 -2.27 -6.00
C ALA A 490 33.26 -2.66 -7.47
N ALA A 491 34.07 -2.18 -8.42
CA ALA A 491 33.80 -2.29 -9.85
C ALA A 491 33.54 -3.73 -10.36
N PRO A 492 34.37 -4.76 -10.04
CA PRO A 492 34.11 -6.12 -10.54
C PRO A 492 32.79 -6.70 -10.02
N PHE A 493 32.42 -6.39 -8.79
CA PHE A 493 31.15 -6.84 -8.21
C PHE A 493 29.94 -6.08 -8.76
N LEU A 494 30.08 -4.78 -9.06
CA LEU A 494 29.05 -4.01 -9.75
C LEU A 494 28.83 -4.53 -11.17
N ILE A 495 29.89 -4.86 -11.91
CA ILE A 495 29.78 -5.44 -13.24
C ILE A 495 29.05 -6.79 -13.17
N LEU A 496 29.42 -7.65 -12.21
CA LEU A 496 28.77 -8.93 -12.01
C LEU A 496 27.27 -8.76 -11.65
N MET A 497 26.93 -7.80 -10.76
CA MET A 497 25.57 -7.42 -10.43
C MET A 497 24.82 -6.92 -11.69
N GLY A 498 25.47 -6.08 -12.50
CA GLY A 498 24.91 -5.52 -13.74
C GLY A 498 24.55 -6.59 -14.77
N TRP A 499 25.33 -7.68 -14.88
CA TRP A 499 24.97 -8.81 -15.73
C TRP A 499 23.71 -9.51 -15.22
N GLY A 500 23.63 -9.80 -13.92
CA GLY A 500 22.43 -10.39 -13.31
C GLY A 500 21.18 -9.53 -13.49
N ILE A 501 21.30 -8.21 -13.29
CA ILE A 501 20.21 -7.26 -13.57
C ILE A 501 19.81 -7.29 -15.04
N GLY A 502 20.79 -7.36 -15.97
CA GLY A 502 20.51 -7.47 -17.40
C GLY A 502 19.68 -8.70 -17.76
N VAL A 503 20.00 -9.84 -17.16
CA VAL A 503 19.20 -11.08 -17.32
C VAL A 503 17.77 -10.91 -16.80
N ILE A 504 17.60 -10.27 -15.64
CA ILE A 504 16.27 -10.02 -15.06
C ILE A 504 15.46 -9.05 -15.94
N ILE A 505 16.07 -8.00 -16.50
CA ILE A 505 15.40 -7.08 -17.44
C ILE A 505 14.92 -7.85 -18.68
N THR A 506 15.79 -8.65 -19.29
CA THR A 506 15.43 -9.47 -20.47
C THR A 506 14.30 -10.44 -20.16
N LEU A 507 14.34 -11.08 -18.99
CA LEU A 507 13.27 -11.96 -18.51
C LEU A 507 11.95 -11.21 -18.32
N ALA A 508 11.97 -10.04 -17.65
CA ALA A 508 10.79 -9.22 -17.44
C ALA A 508 10.14 -8.82 -18.77
N HIS A 509 10.97 -8.36 -19.73
CA HIS A 509 10.52 -8.01 -21.08
C HIS A 509 9.94 -9.23 -21.83
N ALA A 510 10.60 -10.38 -21.79
CA ALA A 510 10.13 -11.60 -22.46
C ALA A 510 8.77 -12.06 -21.88
N VAL A 511 8.59 -12.01 -20.55
CA VAL A 511 7.30 -12.37 -19.92
C VAL A 511 6.23 -11.32 -20.22
N ALA A 512 6.57 -10.02 -20.26
CA ALA A 512 5.64 -8.94 -20.61
C ALA A 512 5.12 -9.06 -22.06
N MET A 513 5.90 -9.69 -22.96
CA MET A 513 5.49 -9.96 -24.34
C MET A 513 4.56 -11.18 -24.50
N LEU A 514 4.37 -11.98 -23.47
CA LEU A 514 3.47 -13.13 -23.54
C LEU A 514 2.01 -12.68 -23.69
N PRO A 515 1.15 -13.46 -24.35
CA PRO A 515 -0.27 -13.17 -24.45
C PRO A 515 -0.89 -13.02 -23.05
N TYR A 516 -1.72 -12.02 -22.89
CA TYR A 516 -2.41 -11.74 -21.62
C TYR A 516 -1.46 -11.52 -20.43
N ALA A 517 -0.25 -10.98 -20.66
CA ALA A 517 0.68 -10.64 -19.58
C ALA A 517 0.09 -9.61 -18.61
N GLU A 518 -0.68 -8.67 -19.12
CA GLU A 518 -1.40 -7.69 -18.36
C GLU A 518 -2.88 -7.73 -18.75
N ASN A 519 -3.74 -8.05 -17.77
CA ASN A 519 -5.19 -8.05 -17.96
C ASN A 519 -5.82 -7.00 -17.07
N PRO A 520 -6.39 -5.94 -17.64
CA PRO A 520 -7.16 -4.98 -16.87
C PRO A 520 -8.42 -5.66 -16.29
N VAL A 521 -8.62 -5.53 -15.00
CA VAL A 521 -9.78 -6.04 -14.25
C VAL A 521 -10.36 -4.88 -13.46
N PRO A 522 -11.69 -4.70 -13.44
CA PRO A 522 -12.30 -3.65 -12.62
C PRO A 522 -11.81 -3.71 -11.17
N ALA A 523 -11.52 -2.55 -10.59
CA ALA A 523 -10.99 -2.49 -9.24
C ALA A 523 -11.95 -3.17 -8.24
N MET A 524 -11.39 -3.93 -7.31
CA MET A 524 -12.17 -4.58 -6.27
C MET A 524 -12.74 -3.52 -5.31
N PRO A 525 -14.06 -3.51 -5.04
CA PRO A 525 -14.64 -2.55 -4.11
C PRO A 525 -14.14 -2.80 -2.68
N GLY A 526 -14.10 -1.74 -1.85
CA GLY A 526 -13.56 -1.82 -0.48
C GLY A 526 -14.21 -2.90 0.40
N TRP A 527 -15.53 -3.15 0.24
CA TRP A 527 -16.21 -4.23 0.95
C TRP A 527 -15.72 -5.62 0.51
N GLY A 528 -15.44 -5.78 -0.79
CA GLY A 528 -14.91 -7.03 -1.35
C GLY A 528 -13.51 -7.31 -0.83
N LEU A 529 -12.62 -6.29 -0.82
CA LEU A 529 -11.27 -6.41 -0.27
C LEU A 529 -11.29 -6.75 1.23
N THR A 530 -12.15 -6.07 2.01
CA THR A 530 -12.29 -6.34 3.45
C THR A 530 -12.77 -7.78 3.69
N LEU A 531 -13.79 -8.22 2.95
CA LEU A 531 -14.33 -9.57 3.04
C LEU A 531 -13.26 -10.62 2.67
N TYR A 532 -12.46 -10.35 1.62
CA TYR A 532 -11.36 -11.22 1.21
C TYR A 532 -10.31 -11.38 2.32
N LEU A 533 -9.83 -10.25 2.87
CA LEU A 533 -8.80 -10.27 3.91
C LEU A 533 -9.29 -10.97 5.18
N LEU A 534 -10.56 -10.77 5.58
CA LEU A 534 -11.14 -11.49 6.70
C LEU A 534 -11.28 -12.99 6.43
N ALA A 535 -11.74 -13.36 5.23
CA ALA A 535 -11.82 -14.76 4.82
C ALA A 535 -10.43 -15.42 4.80
N LEU A 536 -9.40 -14.71 4.30
CA LEU A 536 -8.02 -15.18 4.33
C LEU A 536 -7.51 -15.38 5.77
N CYS A 537 -7.83 -14.46 6.70
CA CYS A 537 -7.52 -14.62 8.11
C CYS A 537 -8.16 -15.89 8.70
N VAL A 538 -9.45 -16.13 8.43
CA VAL A 538 -10.14 -17.35 8.89
C VAL A 538 -9.49 -18.60 8.29
N LEU A 539 -9.23 -18.61 6.99
CA LEU A 539 -8.63 -19.74 6.29
C LEU A 539 -7.24 -20.11 6.82
N CYS A 540 -6.41 -19.10 7.12
CA CYS A 540 -5.02 -19.30 7.54
C CYS A 540 -4.85 -19.47 9.06
N LEU A 541 -5.64 -18.78 9.87
CA LEU A 541 -5.48 -18.79 11.32
C LEU A 541 -6.23 -19.95 11.98
N TRP A 542 -7.34 -20.40 11.43
CA TRP A 542 -8.15 -21.46 12.04
C TRP A 542 -7.64 -22.85 11.69
N LYS A 543 -7.76 -23.79 12.68
CA LYS A 543 -7.47 -25.22 12.51
C LYS A 543 -8.75 -26.01 12.27
N GLY A 544 -8.58 -27.08 11.48
CA GLY A 544 -9.65 -28.07 11.24
C GLY A 544 -10.64 -27.66 10.14
N PRO A 545 -11.67 -28.49 9.92
CA PRO A 545 -12.67 -28.31 8.86
C PRO A 545 -13.39 -26.95 8.86
N PRO A 546 -13.68 -26.31 10.03
CA PRO A 546 -14.39 -25.04 10.03
C PRO A 546 -13.71 -23.91 9.24
N ARG A 547 -12.38 -23.99 9.00
CA ARG A 547 -11.68 -23.01 8.15
C ARG A 547 -12.21 -22.97 6.72
N LEU A 548 -12.79 -24.07 6.22
CA LEU A 548 -13.31 -24.16 4.85
C LEU A 548 -14.55 -23.29 4.64
N PHE A 549 -15.29 -22.94 5.71
CA PHE A 549 -16.37 -21.95 5.60
C PHE A 549 -15.91 -20.59 5.10
N ALA A 550 -14.59 -20.26 5.22
CA ALA A 550 -14.01 -19.05 4.66
C ALA A 550 -14.02 -19.04 3.11
N LEU A 551 -14.12 -20.18 2.46
CA LEU A 551 -14.11 -20.27 0.98
C LEU A 551 -15.34 -19.58 0.37
N ALA A 552 -16.50 -19.64 1.01
CA ALA A 552 -17.71 -19.00 0.50
C ALA A 552 -17.59 -17.45 0.46
N PRO A 553 -17.26 -16.75 1.57
CA PRO A 553 -17.03 -15.30 1.53
C PRO A 553 -15.81 -14.93 0.68
N MET A 554 -14.79 -15.77 0.58
CA MET A 554 -13.65 -15.58 -0.32
C MET A 554 -14.08 -15.61 -1.79
N ALA A 555 -14.89 -16.58 -2.21
CA ALA A 555 -15.44 -16.65 -3.57
C ALA A 555 -16.31 -15.43 -3.88
N LEU A 556 -17.19 -15.02 -2.94
CA LEU A 556 -17.99 -13.80 -3.07
C LEU A 556 -17.11 -12.55 -3.24
N ALA A 557 -16.03 -12.44 -2.47
CA ALA A 557 -15.10 -11.35 -2.58
C ALA A 557 -14.38 -11.32 -3.93
N LEU A 558 -14.00 -12.49 -4.47
CA LEU A 558 -13.31 -12.58 -5.76
C LEU A 558 -14.20 -12.14 -6.94
N ILE A 559 -15.51 -12.33 -6.86
CA ILE A 559 -16.45 -11.86 -7.89
C ILE A 559 -16.95 -10.43 -7.65
N ALA A 560 -16.58 -9.80 -6.52
CA ALA A 560 -17.03 -8.45 -6.15
C ALA A 560 -16.75 -7.37 -7.22
N PRO A 561 -15.63 -7.37 -7.99
CA PRO A 561 -15.38 -6.40 -9.06
C PRO A 561 -16.48 -6.36 -10.12
N TRP A 562 -17.12 -7.50 -10.40
CA TRP A 562 -18.19 -7.62 -11.39
C TRP A 562 -19.59 -7.38 -10.79
N LEU A 563 -19.76 -7.55 -9.48
CA LEU A 563 -21.00 -7.26 -8.76
C LEU A 563 -21.17 -5.78 -8.42
N ALA A 564 -20.06 -5.02 -8.34
CA ALA A 564 -20.10 -3.61 -8.01
C ALA A 564 -20.84 -2.81 -9.08
N ALA A 565 -21.73 -1.92 -8.65
CA ALA A 565 -22.40 -0.99 -9.54
C ALA A 565 -21.35 -0.07 -10.21
N LYS A 566 -21.45 0.06 -11.53
CA LYS A 566 -20.53 0.91 -12.29
C LYS A 566 -21.20 2.24 -12.63
N PRO A 567 -20.53 3.37 -12.42
CA PRO A 567 -21.07 4.68 -12.78
C PRO A 567 -21.23 4.82 -14.29
N ILE A 568 -22.20 5.63 -14.71
CA ILE A 568 -22.44 5.99 -16.10
C ILE A 568 -21.76 7.31 -16.48
N VAL A 569 -21.63 8.23 -15.51
CA VAL A 569 -20.91 9.50 -15.69
C VAL A 569 -19.97 9.69 -14.49
N LEU A 570 -18.77 10.17 -14.78
CA LEU A 570 -17.77 10.59 -13.78
C LEU A 570 -17.41 12.05 -14.02
N VAL A 571 -17.24 12.79 -12.93
CA VAL A 571 -16.81 14.20 -12.96
C VAL A 571 -15.65 14.38 -12.01
N SER A 572 -14.54 14.92 -12.50
CA SER A 572 -13.33 15.16 -11.70
C SER A 572 -13.53 16.21 -10.60
N PRO A 573 -12.70 16.22 -9.54
CA PRO A 573 -12.84 17.16 -8.42
C PRO A 573 -12.65 18.63 -8.78
N ASP A 574 -12.12 18.92 -9.96
CA ASP A 574 -11.93 20.26 -10.52
C ASP A 574 -12.90 20.61 -11.64
N ALA A 575 -13.80 19.69 -11.98
CA ALA A 575 -14.69 19.75 -13.14
C ALA A 575 -13.96 19.83 -14.50
N GLY A 576 -12.64 19.58 -14.52
CA GLY A 576 -11.82 19.70 -15.73
C GLY A 576 -11.95 18.49 -16.65
N LEU A 577 -12.21 17.30 -16.09
CA LEU A 577 -12.39 16.05 -16.82
C LEU A 577 -13.76 15.46 -16.54
N MET A 578 -14.43 15.03 -17.59
CA MET A 578 -15.69 14.29 -17.53
C MET A 578 -15.55 12.98 -18.29
N ALA A 579 -16.18 11.93 -17.80
CA ALA A 579 -16.23 10.66 -18.48
C ALA A 579 -17.65 10.14 -18.59
N VAL A 580 -17.96 9.56 -19.73
CA VAL A 580 -19.20 8.83 -19.98
C VAL A 580 -18.85 7.38 -20.27
N ARG A 581 -19.49 6.47 -19.56
CA ARG A 581 -19.33 5.04 -19.83
C ARG A 581 -20.33 4.61 -20.90
N ASP A 582 -19.83 4.31 -22.08
CA ASP A 582 -20.52 3.47 -23.05
C ASP A 582 -20.30 1.98 -22.73
N GLN A 583 -20.96 1.05 -23.45
CA GLN A 583 -20.92 -0.38 -23.12
C GLN A 583 -19.49 -0.94 -23.04
N ASN A 584 -18.60 -0.54 -23.96
CA ASN A 584 -17.27 -1.11 -24.11
C ASN A 584 -16.12 -0.08 -23.96
N HIS A 585 -16.42 1.22 -23.80
CA HIS A 585 -15.43 2.28 -23.76
C HIS A 585 -15.74 3.27 -22.65
N LEU A 586 -14.69 3.95 -22.19
CA LEU A 586 -14.79 5.12 -21.34
C LEU A 586 -14.48 6.35 -22.20
N GLU A 587 -15.51 7.10 -22.53
CA GLU A 587 -15.40 8.31 -23.33
C GLU A 587 -15.03 9.49 -22.44
N LEU A 588 -13.88 10.09 -22.69
CA LEU A 588 -13.27 11.13 -21.86
C LEU A 588 -13.20 12.46 -22.61
N GLY A 589 -13.44 13.56 -21.90
CA GLY A 589 -13.25 14.93 -22.39
C GLY A 589 -13.55 16.01 -21.35
N PRO A 590 -13.06 17.22 -21.59
CA PRO A 590 -11.90 17.61 -22.38
C PRO A 590 -10.57 17.21 -21.71
N PHE A 591 -9.45 17.26 -22.42
CA PHE A 591 -8.14 16.84 -21.93
C PHE A 591 -7.27 18.03 -21.50
N GLY A 592 -6.52 17.86 -20.38
CA GLY A 592 -5.52 18.80 -19.87
C GLY A 592 -4.45 18.11 -19.01
N SER A 593 -3.34 18.76 -18.70
CA SER A 593 -2.15 18.17 -18.07
C SER A 593 -2.31 17.69 -16.61
N LEU A 594 -3.28 18.26 -15.87
CA LEU A 594 -3.58 17.83 -14.46
C LEU A 594 -4.48 16.59 -14.40
N GLU A 595 -4.96 16.15 -15.53
CA GLU A 595 -6.02 15.16 -15.66
C GLU A 595 -5.48 13.74 -15.84
N ASP A 596 -4.17 13.58 -16.10
CA ASP A 596 -3.55 12.26 -16.35
C ASP A 596 -3.72 11.31 -15.16
N GLU A 597 -3.51 11.79 -13.91
CA GLU A 597 -3.64 10.95 -12.71
C GLU A 597 -5.12 10.52 -12.49
N THR A 598 -6.06 11.45 -12.66
CA THR A 598 -7.51 11.17 -12.55
C THR A 598 -7.96 10.19 -13.63
N ARG A 599 -7.52 10.43 -14.88
CA ARG A 599 -7.79 9.53 -16.02
C ARG A 599 -7.31 8.11 -15.73
N ASP A 600 -6.08 7.98 -15.29
CA ASP A 600 -5.47 6.68 -15.01
C ASP A 600 -6.20 5.94 -13.86
N GLU A 601 -6.65 6.66 -12.84
CA GLU A 601 -7.47 6.08 -11.76
C GLU A 601 -8.84 5.61 -12.27
N TRP A 602 -9.51 6.36 -13.15
CA TRP A 602 -10.79 5.94 -13.72
C TRP A 602 -10.67 4.72 -14.64
N VAL A 603 -9.61 4.67 -15.44
CA VAL A 603 -9.30 3.51 -16.29
C VAL A 603 -9.06 2.26 -15.43
N LYS A 604 -8.27 2.37 -14.36
CA LYS A 604 -8.03 1.28 -13.42
C LYS A 604 -9.31 0.84 -12.71
N ALA A 605 -10.15 1.80 -12.31
CA ALA A 605 -11.39 1.50 -11.60
C ALA A 605 -12.40 0.73 -12.46
N LEU A 606 -12.50 1.06 -13.75
CA LEU A 606 -13.51 0.52 -14.64
C LEU A 606 -12.98 -0.58 -15.58
N ALA A 607 -11.67 -0.64 -15.80
CA ALA A 607 -11.00 -1.55 -16.76
C ALA A 607 -11.57 -1.46 -18.19
N LEU A 608 -11.85 -0.23 -18.64
CA LEU A 608 -12.37 0.04 -19.96
C LEU A 608 -11.34 0.79 -20.81
N PRO A 609 -11.24 0.49 -22.12
CA PRO A 609 -10.41 1.27 -23.03
C PRO A 609 -10.96 2.70 -23.17
N ILE A 610 -10.05 3.64 -23.39
CA ILE A 610 -10.38 5.06 -23.53
C ILE A 610 -10.75 5.38 -24.97
N SER A 611 -11.77 6.23 -25.15
CA SER A 611 -12.08 6.93 -26.37
C SER A 611 -12.33 8.42 -26.10
N SER A 612 -12.36 9.23 -27.16
CA SER A 612 -12.66 10.65 -27.02
C SER A 612 -14.16 10.87 -26.88
N LEU A 613 -14.58 11.68 -25.90
CA LEU A 613 -15.99 12.08 -25.75
C LEU A 613 -16.52 12.83 -26.98
N LEU A 614 -15.65 13.51 -27.73
CA LEU A 614 -16.02 14.17 -28.98
C LEU A 614 -16.41 13.18 -30.10
N ALA A 615 -16.07 11.91 -29.97
CA ALA A 615 -16.49 10.86 -30.88
C ALA A 615 -17.92 10.35 -30.61
N HIS A 616 -18.53 10.76 -29.48
CA HIS A 616 -19.90 10.38 -29.14
C HIS A 616 -20.91 11.05 -30.07
N PRO A 617 -21.93 10.33 -30.58
CA PRO A 617 -22.91 10.89 -31.49
C PRO A 617 -23.63 12.11 -30.88
N GLY A 618 -23.66 13.23 -31.62
CA GLY A 618 -24.29 14.47 -31.17
C GLY A 618 -23.46 15.36 -30.27
N CYS A 619 -22.24 14.96 -29.89
CA CYS A 619 -21.32 15.83 -29.16
C CYS A 619 -20.71 16.89 -30.10
N THR A 620 -20.57 18.09 -29.55
CA THR A 620 -19.84 19.22 -30.13
C THR A 620 -18.71 19.61 -29.16
N GLU A 621 -17.83 20.51 -29.55
CA GLU A 621 -16.79 21.04 -28.68
C GLU A 621 -17.34 21.67 -27.39
N THR A 622 -18.56 22.18 -27.41
CA THR A 622 -19.19 22.93 -26.33
C THR A 622 -20.20 22.13 -25.50
N ALA A 623 -20.90 21.19 -26.12
CA ALA A 623 -21.96 20.42 -25.46
C ALA A 623 -22.07 18.99 -26.00
N CYS A 624 -22.38 18.08 -25.10
CA CYS A 624 -22.51 16.66 -25.40
C CYS A 624 -23.82 16.14 -24.77
N PRO A 625 -24.87 15.89 -25.53
CA PRO A 625 -26.07 15.22 -25.06
C PRO A 625 -25.82 13.70 -25.03
N VAL A 626 -25.92 13.12 -23.87
CA VAL A 626 -25.79 11.66 -23.66
C VAL A 626 -27.16 11.12 -23.28
N GLU A 627 -27.60 10.07 -23.95
CA GLU A 627 -28.84 9.40 -23.60
C GLU A 627 -28.55 8.03 -22.99
N HIS A 628 -29.10 7.79 -21.80
CA HIS A 628 -28.96 6.50 -21.11
C HIS A 628 -30.32 6.03 -20.58
N ASN A 629 -30.81 4.89 -21.07
CA ASN A 629 -32.12 4.33 -20.71
C ASN A 629 -33.29 5.36 -20.85
N GLY A 630 -33.35 6.11 -21.96
CA GLY A 630 -34.36 7.13 -22.23
C GLY A 630 -34.23 8.40 -21.37
N ARG A 631 -33.10 8.57 -20.64
CA ARG A 631 -32.83 9.77 -19.83
C ARG A 631 -31.74 10.59 -20.47
N LYS A 632 -32.00 11.85 -20.68
CA LYS A 632 -31.07 12.80 -21.32
C LYS A 632 -30.16 13.41 -20.24
N ILE A 633 -28.84 13.24 -20.38
CA ILE A 633 -27.79 13.86 -19.60
C ILE A 633 -27.11 14.88 -20.54
N LEU A 634 -26.99 16.10 -20.11
CA LEU A 634 -26.36 17.16 -20.90
C LEU A 634 -25.01 17.51 -20.25
N LEU A 635 -23.91 17.29 -20.97
CA LEU A 635 -22.58 17.68 -20.57
C LEU A 635 -22.15 18.94 -21.30
N ARG A 636 -21.77 19.98 -20.58
CA ARG A 636 -21.14 21.17 -21.11
C ARG A 636 -19.63 21.08 -20.95
N LEU A 637 -18.96 20.93 -22.08
CA LEU A 637 -17.50 20.90 -22.13
C LEU A 637 -16.96 22.34 -22.03
N ARG A 638 -15.71 22.51 -21.58
CA ARG A 638 -15.11 23.83 -21.44
C ARG A 638 -14.84 24.44 -22.80
N ASP A 639 -15.44 25.62 -23.07
CA ASP A 639 -15.03 26.43 -24.19
C ASP A 639 -13.89 27.38 -23.80
N ARG A 640 -12.83 27.42 -24.61
CA ARG A 640 -11.67 28.30 -24.41
C ARG A 640 -11.99 29.79 -24.60
N GLN A 641 -13.06 30.13 -25.29
CA GLN A 641 -13.30 31.52 -25.74
C GLN A 641 -14.50 32.23 -25.13
N ASP A 642 -15.57 31.54 -24.68
CA ASP A 642 -16.77 32.19 -24.21
C ASP A 642 -17.36 31.60 -22.93
N GLY A 643 -16.87 32.07 -21.78
CA GLY A 643 -17.24 31.59 -20.45
C GLY A 643 -18.72 31.70 -20.02
N ARG A 644 -19.68 31.97 -20.92
CA ARG A 644 -21.06 32.32 -20.53
C ARG A 644 -22.20 31.73 -21.38
N LEU A 645 -21.94 30.87 -22.33
CA LEU A 645 -23.05 30.27 -23.08
C LEU A 645 -23.80 29.26 -22.22
N LEU A 646 -24.93 29.65 -21.67
CA LEU A 646 -25.91 28.73 -21.10
C LEU A 646 -26.46 27.84 -22.22
N PRO A 647 -26.77 26.57 -21.94
CA PRO A 647 -27.43 25.71 -22.92
C PRO A 647 -28.76 26.34 -23.30
N SER A 648 -29.19 26.17 -24.56
CA SER A 648 -30.51 26.66 -25.02
C SER A 648 -31.62 25.98 -24.20
N GLU A 649 -32.75 26.64 -24.02
CA GLU A 649 -33.93 26.04 -23.37
C GLU A 649 -34.31 24.70 -24.00
N GLU A 650 -34.14 24.60 -25.31
CA GLU A 650 -34.43 23.38 -26.07
C GLU A 650 -33.43 22.23 -25.72
N ALA A 651 -32.15 22.53 -25.50
CA ALA A 651 -31.18 21.55 -25.05
C ALA A 651 -31.49 21.07 -23.62
N CYS A 652 -32.02 21.95 -22.76
CA CYS A 652 -32.44 21.61 -21.40
C CYS A 652 -33.75 20.82 -21.31
N ARG A 653 -34.59 20.87 -22.37
CA ARG A 653 -35.87 20.12 -22.40
C ARG A 653 -35.55 18.63 -22.21
N HIS A 654 -36.23 18.03 -21.23
CA HIS A 654 -36.07 16.62 -20.87
C HIS A 654 -34.68 16.22 -20.31
N ALA A 655 -33.77 17.16 -20.04
CA ALA A 655 -32.52 16.85 -19.33
C ALA A 655 -32.83 16.52 -17.85
N VAL A 656 -32.39 15.37 -17.40
CA VAL A 656 -32.49 14.93 -15.98
C VAL A 656 -31.25 15.37 -15.19
N LEU A 657 -30.12 15.49 -15.87
CA LEU A 657 -28.85 15.91 -15.28
C LEU A 657 -28.13 16.86 -16.23
N PHE A 658 -27.63 17.95 -15.68
CA PHE A 658 -26.74 18.89 -16.35
C PHE A 658 -25.39 18.95 -15.65
N VAL A 659 -24.33 18.66 -16.39
CA VAL A 659 -22.94 18.71 -15.89
C VAL A 659 -22.17 19.79 -16.60
N SER A 660 -21.49 20.67 -15.90
CA SER A 660 -20.78 21.80 -16.48
C SER A 660 -19.39 22.00 -15.87
N ALA A 661 -18.38 22.17 -16.72
CA ALA A 661 -17.04 22.60 -16.31
C ALA A 661 -16.99 24.05 -15.76
N SER A 662 -18.01 24.86 -16.04
CA SER A 662 -18.16 26.26 -15.62
C SER A 662 -19.31 26.41 -14.63
N PRO A 663 -19.38 27.51 -13.85
CA PRO A 663 -20.56 27.82 -13.04
C PRO A 663 -21.84 27.80 -13.84
N ALA A 664 -22.88 27.13 -13.36
CA ALA A 664 -24.11 26.85 -14.11
C ALA A 664 -25.37 27.02 -13.28
N HIS A 665 -25.36 27.87 -12.27
CA HIS A 665 -26.52 28.11 -11.42
C HIS A 665 -27.74 28.59 -12.26
N GLY A 666 -28.85 27.89 -12.14
CA GLY A 666 -30.10 28.21 -12.89
C GLY A 666 -30.10 27.82 -14.37
N ALA A 667 -29.07 27.11 -14.84
CA ALA A 667 -28.92 26.85 -16.29
C ALA A 667 -29.95 25.91 -16.89
N CYS A 668 -30.47 24.92 -16.17
CA CYS A 668 -31.49 23.97 -16.65
C CYS A 668 -32.52 23.74 -15.55
N PRO A 669 -33.63 24.51 -15.52
CA PRO A 669 -34.68 24.32 -14.52
C PRO A 669 -35.25 22.90 -14.57
N GLY A 670 -35.27 22.22 -13.41
CA GLY A 670 -35.80 20.86 -13.28
C GLY A 670 -34.79 19.75 -13.45
N ALA A 671 -33.57 20.03 -13.94
CA ALA A 671 -32.46 19.07 -13.95
C ALA A 671 -31.57 19.17 -12.68
N ALA A 672 -31.02 18.06 -12.23
CA ALA A 672 -29.96 18.10 -11.26
C ALA A 672 -28.71 18.74 -11.90
N VAL A 673 -28.00 19.60 -11.16
CA VAL A 673 -26.83 20.32 -11.69
C VAL A 673 -25.57 19.92 -10.95
N ILE A 674 -24.55 19.48 -11.67
CA ILE A 674 -23.19 19.31 -11.20
C ILE A 674 -22.32 20.33 -11.95
N ASP A 675 -21.84 21.34 -11.25
CA ASP A 675 -21.02 22.39 -11.80
C ASP A 675 -19.72 22.57 -10.99
N ARG A 676 -18.91 23.56 -11.36
CA ARG A 676 -17.67 23.89 -10.67
C ARG A 676 -17.85 24.16 -9.16
N PHE A 677 -18.99 24.75 -8.77
CA PHE A 677 -19.28 24.98 -7.34
C PHE A 677 -19.65 23.68 -6.63
N SER A 678 -20.38 22.81 -7.28
CA SER A 678 -20.72 21.49 -6.75
C SER A 678 -19.48 20.68 -6.46
N VAL A 679 -18.54 20.56 -7.42
CA VAL A 679 -17.30 19.79 -7.25
C VAL A 679 -16.32 20.46 -6.27
N TRP A 680 -16.28 21.81 -6.23
CA TRP A 680 -15.50 22.51 -5.24
C TRP A 680 -15.96 22.20 -3.80
N ARG A 681 -17.25 22.14 -3.59
CA ARG A 681 -17.85 21.88 -2.29
C ARG A 681 -17.78 20.42 -1.89
N ASP A 682 -18.06 19.50 -2.82
CA ASP A 682 -18.35 18.10 -2.53
C ASP A 682 -17.32 17.11 -3.12
N GLY A 683 -16.32 17.58 -3.87
CA GLY A 683 -15.32 16.75 -4.55
C GLY A 683 -15.84 16.12 -5.85
N ALA A 684 -15.22 15.05 -6.31
CA ALA A 684 -15.62 14.32 -7.49
C ALA A 684 -17.02 13.73 -7.37
N TYR A 685 -17.67 13.53 -8.53
CA TYR A 685 -19.00 12.91 -8.62
C TYR A 685 -18.96 11.63 -9.46
N ALA A 686 -19.73 10.65 -9.02
CA ALA A 686 -20.07 9.45 -9.77
C ALA A 686 -21.60 9.36 -9.89
N VAL A 687 -22.12 9.21 -11.10
CA VAL A 687 -23.56 9.12 -11.38
C VAL A 687 -23.89 7.68 -11.73
N PHE A 688 -24.84 7.09 -11.03
CA PHE A 688 -25.29 5.71 -11.23
C PHE A 688 -26.74 5.71 -11.77
N ALA A 689 -26.98 4.85 -12.75
CA ALA A 689 -28.34 4.58 -13.19
C ALA A 689 -29.02 3.61 -12.23
N THR A 690 -30.18 3.98 -11.70
CA THR A 690 -31.04 3.11 -10.90
C THR A 690 -32.40 2.93 -11.59
N ARG A 691 -33.19 1.95 -11.16
CA ARG A 691 -34.56 1.77 -11.68
C ARG A 691 -35.45 2.98 -11.44
N GLN A 692 -35.22 3.73 -10.38
CA GLN A 692 -36.03 4.90 -9.98
C GLN A 692 -35.50 6.21 -10.53
N GLY A 693 -34.24 6.32 -10.99
CA GLY A 693 -33.66 7.57 -11.43
C GLY A 693 -32.13 7.52 -11.52
N LEU A 694 -31.52 8.68 -11.53
CA LEU A 694 -30.09 8.86 -11.40
C LEU A 694 -29.75 9.03 -9.92
N ASN A 695 -28.79 8.26 -9.44
CA ASN A 695 -28.23 8.42 -8.11
C ASN A 695 -26.87 9.13 -8.24
N LEU A 696 -26.80 10.34 -7.68
CA LEU A 696 -25.60 11.17 -7.67
C LEU A 696 -24.84 10.94 -6.37
N VAL A 697 -23.64 10.44 -6.47
CA VAL A 697 -22.76 10.17 -5.33
C VAL A 697 -21.55 11.08 -5.43
N SER A 698 -21.30 11.90 -4.39
CA SER A 698 -20.12 12.76 -4.30
C SER A 698 -19.08 12.20 -3.33
N ASP A 699 -17.83 12.68 -3.43
CA ASP A 699 -16.81 12.33 -2.46
C ASP A 699 -17.24 12.66 -1.03
N ARG A 700 -17.82 13.83 -0.82
CA ARG A 700 -18.31 14.25 0.49
C ARG A 700 -19.41 13.35 1.01
N SER A 701 -20.32 12.87 0.16
CA SER A 701 -21.40 11.96 0.60
C SER A 701 -20.86 10.61 1.06
N THR A 702 -19.76 10.14 0.50
CA THR A 702 -19.11 8.86 0.87
C THR A 702 -18.20 8.97 2.08
N ARG A 703 -17.47 10.10 2.23
CA ARG A 703 -16.50 10.30 3.32
C ARG A 703 -17.07 11.06 4.51
N GLY A 704 -18.11 11.86 4.28
CA GLY A 704 -18.79 12.66 5.31
C GLY A 704 -17.91 13.70 5.99
N ALA A 705 -18.18 13.94 7.28
CA ALA A 705 -17.50 14.94 8.10
C ALA A 705 -16.36 14.29 8.91
N ARG A 706 -15.22 14.02 8.28
CA ARG A 706 -14.03 13.47 8.93
C ARG A 706 -12.98 14.55 9.16
N LEU A 707 -12.02 14.31 10.07
CA LEU A 707 -10.96 15.27 10.40
C LEU A 707 -10.12 15.70 9.19
N TRP A 708 -9.93 14.82 8.23
CA TRP A 708 -9.15 15.06 7.01
C TRP A 708 -9.98 15.59 5.83
N VAL A 709 -11.30 15.68 5.96
CA VAL A 709 -12.18 16.25 4.93
C VAL A 709 -12.35 17.74 5.19
N PRO A 710 -12.06 18.63 4.22
CA PRO A 710 -12.16 20.07 4.39
C PRO A 710 -13.56 20.50 4.81
N LYS A 711 -13.64 21.43 5.78
CA LYS A 711 -14.91 22.03 6.22
C LYS A 711 -15.40 23.03 5.18
N ILE A 712 -16.71 23.03 4.90
CA ILE A 712 -17.33 24.02 4.02
C ILE A 712 -17.20 25.39 4.67
N GLY A 713 -16.74 26.38 3.93
CA GLY A 713 -16.64 27.79 4.38
C GLY A 713 -15.36 28.18 5.11
N SER A 714 -14.41 27.25 5.36
CA SER A 714 -13.13 27.61 5.99
C SER A 714 -12.11 28.24 5.04
N HIS A 715 -12.40 28.31 3.75
CA HIS A 715 -11.49 28.82 2.71
C HIS A 715 -12.30 29.65 1.71
N GLY A 716 -11.85 30.87 1.45
CA GLY A 716 -12.32 31.65 0.30
C GLY A 716 -12.17 30.79 -0.98
N MET A 717 -13.02 31.05 -1.98
CA MET A 717 -12.92 30.35 -3.26
C MET A 717 -11.46 30.32 -3.71
N PRO A 718 -10.88 29.15 -3.98
CA PRO A 718 -9.56 29.11 -4.59
C PRO A 718 -9.67 29.86 -5.92
N ASN A 719 -8.86 30.87 -6.13
CA ASN A 719 -8.58 31.37 -7.47
C ASN A 719 -7.97 30.20 -8.23
N LEU A 720 -8.81 29.42 -8.87
CA LEU A 720 -8.32 28.44 -9.85
C LEU A 720 -7.70 29.30 -10.96
N PRO A 721 -6.42 29.09 -11.27
CA PRO A 721 -5.82 29.80 -12.38
C PRO A 721 -6.70 29.53 -13.60
N LEU A 722 -7.22 30.57 -14.21
CA LEU A 722 -7.55 30.55 -15.63
C LEU A 722 -6.33 29.93 -16.28
N ALA A 723 -6.52 28.86 -17.06
CA ALA A 723 -5.44 28.27 -17.82
C ALA A 723 -4.68 29.40 -18.49
N GLN A 724 -3.44 29.65 -18.05
CA GLN A 724 -2.59 30.59 -18.74
C GLN A 724 -2.34 29.98 -20.12
N GLU A 725 -2.76 30.76 -21.11
CA GLU A 725 -2.26 30.68 -22.45
C GLU A 725 -0.73 30.66 -22.40
N GLU A 726 -0.12 29.55 -22.81
CA GLU A 726 1.01 29.39 -23.71
C GLU A 726 1.23 27.90 -24.00
#